data_b26e7c6978864c6332d2dec7417f0811
#
_entry.id   b26e7c6978864c6332d2dec7417f0811
#
_cell.length_a   1.000
_cell.length_b   1.000
_cell.length_c   1.000
_cell.angle_alpha   90.00
_cell.angle_beta   90.00
_cell.angle_gamma   90.00
#
_symmetry.space_group_name_H-M   'P 1'
#
loop_
_entity.id
_entity.type
_entity.pdbx_description
1 polymer ?
#
loop_
_entity_poly.entity_id
_entity_poly.type
_entity_poly.pdbx_seq_one_letter_code
_entity_poly.pdbx_strand_id
1 'polypeptide(L)'
;MEHGQRVDLSSCADEPIHIPGSIQPHGAILFFTEDARLAGWSENAPGMLGVTPQLGLSLDALALPVAAFDAITDCIAALHDDDAGPIVAGVSIGAAEYDCVVHTAHGRVTAEFELREASTEEVSQFAVKAHSSIDRLRRQKTIEGLLSVAVTQVRDFTGFDRVMAYRFRADDSGDVVAESRRDDLVPYIGQRYPAGDIPAQARRLYTLNTLRMIGDMDYTAVPLCGAPGALPLDMSFAVLRSVSPVHIEYLKNMHVMASMSVSIVINGRLWGLIACHHMSKKLVPYAVRLAADVLAQVMASTILSIEARADATLAEQSARVRTGIVESLLLDDDPLDALGEHSKSLMAAAGAQAMIVAQHGKVAVHGELAPELAKAIIASLPDNQHDLLVREGKQEWPESLQEQLGKWVGMLALPFDPMGQGWCVLLRVEQIETVAWGGRPEKIAIFGPLGERLTPRGSFDAWHETVRNRAHPWEPTVLGNARLTLAELVRAMNSHRSQTEATRAQLLAMLGHDLRDPLHSINMAGMVLERTGNGGGNGQPTLGKRIQSSTNRMQRMISQVLDMSRIDSGMGLGVSLVPVDLKELLVDLMDEARMAYPSIPLDLICDDEATVKADSGRLGQVLSNLMSNARHHGEPGTPVTVCLRANERDASVEVANAGQAIAPETVATLFNPFKRASMNNPRNRTGMGLGLYIAQQIVREHQGELAYRYADGRVIFTLRLPLLAG
;
A
#
# COMPACT_ATOMS: atom_id res chain seq x y z
N MET A 1 21.77 37.85 -47.15
CA MET A 1 21.71 38.89 -46.12
C MET A 1 20.53 38.62 -45.24
N GLU A 2 20.87 38.30 -43.98
CA GLU A 2 20.12 38.51 -42.75
C GLU A 2 18.72 37.95 -42.65
N HIS A 3 18.60 36.73 -42.14
CA HIS A 3 17.63 36.44 -41.10
C HIS A 3 18.20 35.29 -40.22
N GLY A 4 19.26 35.64 -39.47
CA GLY A 4 19.59 34.93 -38.27
C GLY A 4 18.57 35.33 -37.22
N GLN A 5 17.53 34.50 -37.01
CA GLN A 5 16.73 34.57 -35.82
C GLN A 5 17.66 34.44 -34.63
N ARG A 6 17.80 35.51 -33.84
CA ARG A 6 18.41 35.47 -32.52
C ARG A 6 17.59 34.50 -31.68
N VAL A 7 18.07 33.28 -31.53
CA VAL A 7 17.55 32.37 -30.52
C VAL A 7 17.90 32.97 -29.18
N ASP A 8 16.92 33.45 -28.47
CA ASP A 8 17.09 33.86 -27.08
C ASP A 8 17.37 32.60 -26.27
N LEU A 9 18.66 32.35 -25.98
CA LEU A 9 19.14 31.18 -25.25
C LEU A 9 18.87 31.26 -23.75
N SER A 10 17.97 32.12 -23.30
CA SER A 10 17.54 32.21 -21.91
C SER A 10 16.76 30.96 -21.48
N SER A 11 16.19 30.16 -22.43
CA SER A 11 15.60 28.85 -22.14
C SER A 11 16.06 27.80 -23.16
N CYS A 12 17.00 26.93 -22.80
CA CYS A 12 17.30 25.71 -23.57
C CYS A 12 16.09 24.86 -23.87
N ALA A 13 14.94 25.09 -23.20
CA ALA A 13 13.69 24.38 -23.35
C ALA A 13 12.91 24.77 -24.61
N ASP A 14 13.16 25.94 -25.18
CA ASP A 14 12.43 26.48 -26.34
C ASP A 14 13.16 26.31 -27.68
N GLU A 15 14.37 25.73 -27.67
CA GLU A 15 15.13 25.45 -28.90
C GLU A 15 14.37 24.41 -29.74
N PRO A 16 14.02 24.71 -31.03
CA PRO A 16 13.31 23.78 -31.89
C PRO A 16 14.25 22.72 -32.46
N ILE A 17 14.80 21.87 -31.58
CA ILE A 17 15.79 20.84 -31.91
C ILE A 17 15.30 19.77 -32.93
N HIS A 18 14.00 19.72 -33.23
CA HIS A 18 13.44 18.86 -34.25
C HIS A 18 13.50 19.40 -35.67
N ILE A 19 13.84 20.70 -35.82
CA ILE A 19 13.96 21.39 -37.12
C ILE A 19 15.28 22.16 -37.25
N PRO A 20 16.46 21.50 -37.11
CA PRO A 20 17.73 22.17 -37.08
C PRO A 20 18.17 22.80 -38.44
N GLY A 21 17.46 22.44 -39.51
CA GLY A 21 17.80 22.92 -40.88
C GLY A 21 19.10 22.36 -41.45
N SER A 22 19.69 21.35 -40.84
CA SER A 22 20.96 20.74 -41.24
C SER A 22 21.05 19.28 -40.75
N ILE A 23 22.01 18.54 -41.35
CA ILE A 23 22.34 17.16 -41.00
C ILE A 23 23.80 16.99 -40.61
N GLN A 24 24.13 15.84 -40.03
CA GLN A 24 25.51 15.38 -39.84
C GLN A 24 26.09 14.89 -41.20
N PRO A 25 27.41 15.08 -41.47
CA PRO A 25 28.00 14.89 -42.78
C PRO A 25 28.25 13.45 -43.22
N HIS A 26 28.06 12.47 -42.33
CA HIS A 26 28.28 11.04 -42.62
C HIS A 26 27.17 10.37 -43.46
N GLY A 27 26.17 11.15 -43.86
CA GLY A 27 25.10 10.69 -44.74
C GLY A 27 24.50 11.81 -45.55
N ALA A 28 23.52 11.52 -46.40
CA ALA A 28 22.74 12.44 -47.20
C ALA A 28 21.23 12.16 -47.00
N ILE A 29 20.40 13.20 -47.19
CA ILE A 29 18.96 13.09 -46.99
C ILE A 29 18.20 13.71 -48.18
N LEU A 30 17.11 13.06 -48.56
CA LEU A 30 16.16 13.54 -49.56
C LEU A 30 14.75 13.54 -48.95
N PHE A 31 13.97 14.59 -49.24
CA PHE A 31 12.58 14.72 -48.81
C PHE A 31 11.64 14.74 -49.98
N PHE A 32 10.56 13.99 -49.90
CA PHE A 32 9.56 13.87 -50.98
C PHE A 32 8.18 14.27 -50.46
N THR A 33 7.39 14.84 -51.35
CA THR A 33 5.94 15.05 -51.16
C THR A 33 5.17 13.77 -51.41
N GLU A 34 3.87 13.76 -51.07
CA GLU A 34 2.91 12.67 -51.38
C GLU A 34 2.87 12.33 -52.89
N ASP A 35 3.08 13.31 -53.76
CA ASP A 35 3.12 13.14 -55.22
C ASP A 35 4.49 12.67 -55.77
N ALA A 36 5.33 12.07 -54.89
CA ALA A 36 6.68 11.60 -55.23
C ALA A 36 7.57 12.70 -55.84
N ARG A 37 7.41 13.98 -55.44
CA ARG A 37 8.23 15.10 -55.88
C ARG A 37 9.23 15.51 -54.82
N LEU A 38 10.44 15.84 -55.24
CA LEU A 38 11.51 16.28 -54.36
C LEU A 38 11.16 17.63 -53.71
N ALA A 39 11.03 17.66 -52.40
CA ALA A 39 10.71 18.83 -51.59
C ALA A 39 11.95 19.50 -50.97
N GLY A 40 13.03 18.74 -50.82
CA GLY A 40 14.29 19.23 -50.24
C GLY A 40 15.35 18.13 -50.20
N TRP A 41 16.59 18.52 -49.95
CA TRP A 41 17.72 17.61 -49.83
C TRP A 41 18.86 18.25 -49.02
N SER A 42 19.82 17.43 -48.59
CA SER A 42 21.05 17.97 -47.96
C SER A 42 22.03 18.44 -49.02
N GLU A 43 22.77 19.53 -48.75
CA GLU A 43 23.72 20.17 -49.70
C GLU A 43 24.76 19.16 -50.26
N ASN A 44 25.14 18.14 -49.49
CA ASN A 44 26.08 17.08 -49.89
C ASN A 44 25.45 15.96 -50.70
N ALA A 45 24.12 15.88 -50.86
CA ALA A 45 23.44 14.80 -51.58
C ALA A 45 23.90 14.65 -53.05
N PRO A 46 24.16 15.74 -53.83
CA PRO A 46 24.72 15.58 -55.18
C PRO A 46 26.04 14.85 -55.20
N GLY A 47 26.94 15.17 -54.27
CA GLY A 47 28.27 14.55 -54.21
C GLY A 47 28.28 13.11 -53.71
N MET A 48 27.41 12.81 -52.76
CA MET A 48 27.32 11.46 -52.19
C MET A 48 26.49 10.49 -53.01
N LEU A 49 25.38 10.94 -53.56
CA LEU A 49 24.43 10.10 -54.24
C LEU A 49 24.53 10.14 -55.76
N GLY A 50 25.36 11.04 -56.31
CA GLY A 50 25.52 11.23 -57.77
C GLY A 50 24.27 11.79 -58.45
N VAL A 51 23.34 12.40 -57.68
CA VAL A 51 22.08 12.94 -58.19
C VAL A 51 22.20 14.43 -58.51
N THR A 52 21.31 14.92 -59.37
CA THR A 52 21.19 16.37 -59.68
C THR A 52 19.82 16.84 -59.16
N PRO A 53 19.67 17.17 -57.86
CA PRO A 53 18.38 17.47 -57.27
C PRO A 53 17.88 18.84 -57.72
N GLN A 54 16.61 18.94 -58.06
CA GLN A 54 15.87 20.19 -58.32
C GLN A 54 14.49 20.10 -57.64
N LEU A 55 14.03 21.23 -57.09
CA LEU A 55 12.72 21.30 -56.44
C LEU A 55 11.61 20.89 -57.41
N GLY A 56 10.69 20.04 -56.93
CA GLY A 56 9.58 19.54 -57.71
C GLY A 56 9.95 18.45 -58.72
N LEU A 57 11.20 18.02 -58.80
CA LEU A 57 11.66 16.92 -59.69
C LEU A 57 10.94 15.63 -59.22
N SER A 58 10.45 14.82 -60.15
CA SER A 58 9.84 13.54 -59.83
C SER A 58 10.92 12.51 -59.39
N LEU A 59 10.52 11.55 -58.57
CA LEU A 59 11.43 10.50 -58.06
C LEU A 59 12.10 9.74 -59.22
N ASP A 60 11.35 9.42 -60.32
CA ASP A 60 11.90 8.76 -61.53
C ASP A 60 13.07 9.53 -62.17
N ALA A 61 13.01 10.85 -62.13
CA ALA A 61 14.04 11.71 -62.76
C ALA A 61 15.32 11.83 -61.93
N LEU A 62 15.35 11.40 -60.69
CA LEU A 62 16.52 11.43 -59.82
C LEU A 62 17.54 10.33 -60.12
N ALA A 63 17.20 9.32 -60.96
CA ALA A 63 18.04 8.19 -61.33
C ALA A 63 18.68 7.47 -60.10
N LEU A 64 17.92 7.32 -59.00
CA LEU A 64 18.36 6.58 -57.85
C LEU A 64 18.43 5.05 -58.16
N PRO A 65 19.29 4.29 -57.46
CA PRO A 65 19.31 2.83 -57.56
C PRO A 65 17.92 2.25 -57.26
N VAL A 66 17.59 1.12 -57.95
CA VAL A 66 16.26 0.47 -57.89
C VAL A 66 15.81 0.22 -56.44
N ALA A 67 16.69 -0.29 -55.58
CA ALA A 67 16.35 -0.57 -54.19
C ALA A 67 15.94 0.69 -53.38
N ALA A 68 16.56 1.82 -53.67
CA ALA A 68 16.17 3.10 -53.02
C ALA A 68 14.87 3.63 -53.62
N PHE A 69 14.72 3.53 -54.94
CA PHE A 69 13.49 3.91 -55.64
C PHE A 69 12.27 3.14 -55.12
N ASP A 70 12.37 1.80 -55.04
CA ASP A 70 11.31 0.93 -54.56
C ASP A 70 10.98 1.27 -53.09
N ALA A 71 11.96 1.38 -52.22
CA ALA A 71 11.75 1.74 -50.79
C ALA A 71 11.04 3.06 -50.63
N ILE A 72 11.40 4.10 -51.39
CA ILE A 72 10.74 5.41 -51.35
C ILE A 72 9.30 5.30 -51.88
N THR A 73 9.08 4.57 -52.96
CA THR A 73 7.74 4.35 -53.56
C THR A 73 6.82 3.61 -52.61
N ASP A 74 7.31 2.54 -52.00
CA ASP A 74 6.54 1.75 -51.02
C ASP A 74 6.18 2.62 -49.78
N CYS A 75 7.13 3.45 -49.35
CA CYS A 75 6.88 4.35 -48.23
C CYS A 75 5.87 5.47 -48.59
N ILE A 76 5.87 5.98 -49.83
CA ILE A 76 4.84 6.93 -50.33
C ILE A 76 3.48 6.24 -50.38
N ALA A 77 3.40 4.99 -50.84
CA ALA A 77 2.16 4.24 -50.86
C ALA A 77 1.59 4.00 -49.46
N ALA A 78 2.45 3.86 -48.46
CA ALA A 78 2.08 3.67 -47.05
C ALA A 78 1.92 4.98 -46.23
N LEU A 79 1.92 6.16 -46.90
CA LEU A 79 1.94 7.46 -46.23
C LEU A 79 0.76 7.71 -45.28
N HIS A 80 -0.37 7.08 -45.54
CA HIS A 80 -1.61 7.19 -44.74
C HIS A 80 -1.82 5.98 -43.79
N ASP A 81 -0.84 5.11 -43.69
CA ASP A 81 -0.88 3.97 -42.77
C ASP A 81 -0.09 4.36 -41.48
N ASP A 82 -0.80 4.63 -40.40
CA ASP A 82 -0.21 4.98 -39.10
C ASP A 82 0.66 3.86 -38.49
N ASP A 83 0.48 2.62 -38.96
CA ASP A 83 1.25 1.45 -38.53
C ASP A 83 2.49 1.16 -39.41
N ALA A 84 2.71 1.92 -40.46
CA ALA A 84 3.83 1.73 -41.36
C ALA A 84 5.17 2.08 -40.68
N GLY A 85 6.01 1.08 -40.47
CA GLY A 85 7.38 1.28 -39.96
C GLY A 85 8.34 1.78 -41.04
N PRO A 86 9.58 2.19 -40.66
CA PRO A 86 10.59 2.60 -41.63
C PRO A 86 11.00 1.43 -42.53
N ILE A 87 11.21 1.74 -43.81
CA ILE A 87 11.71 0.79 -44.79
C ILE A 87 13.21 0.94 -44.92
N VAL A 88 13.95 -0.17 -44.87
CA VAL A 88 15.42 -0.17 -44.95
C VAL A 88 15.87 -0.97 -46.16
N ALA A 89 16.71 -0.36 -46.98
CA ALA A 89 17.28 -0.98 -48.15
C ALA A 89 18.80 -0.79 -48.23
N GLY A 90 19.54 -1.82 -48.61
CA GLY A 90 20.94 -1.70 -48.96
C GLY A 90 21.07 -1.16 -50.38
N VAL A 91 21.87 -0.12 -50.58
CA VAL A 91 21.96 0.58 -51.85
C VAL A 91 23.42 0.78 -52.24
N SER A 92 23.80 0.37 -53.46
CA SER A 92 25.14 0.58 -54.04
C SER A 92 25.10 1.79 -54.96
N ILE A 93 25.93 2.76 -54.70
CA ILE A 93 26.11 3.99 -55.52
C ILE A 93 27.59 4.13 -55.89
N GLY A 94 27.94 3.92 -57.14
CA GLY A 94 29.33 3.84 -57.56
C GLY A 94 30.08 2.70 -56.88
N ALA A 95 31.14 3.02 -56.11
CA ALA A 95 31.90 2.05 -55.33
C ALA A 95 31.48 2.04 -53.82
N ALA A 96 30.55 2.86 -53.42
CA ALA A 96 30.11 3.00 -52.02
C ALA A 96 28.78 2.25 -51.78
N GLU A 97 28.68 1.60 -50.65
CA GLU A 97 27.49 0.98 -50.14
C GLU A 97 26.81 1.88 -49.10
N TYR A 98 25.50 2.00 -49.18
CA TYR A 98 24.69 2.79 -48.26
C TYR A 98 23.57 1.96 -47.61
N ASP A 99 23.28 2.29 -46.38
CA ASP A 99 21.99 1.94 -45.74
C ASP A 99 21.00 3.08 -46.04
N CYS A 100 19.96 2.78 -46.86
CA CYS A 100 18.90 3.72 -47.14
C CYS A 100 17.73 3.44 -46.17
N VAL A 101 17.43 4.39 -45.29
CA VAL A 101 16.33 4.33 -44.34
C VAL A 101 15.26 5.32 -44.77
N VAL A 102 14.06 4.82 -45.06
CA VAL A 102 12.94 5.62 -45.56
C VAL A 102 11.82 5.60 -44.52
N HIS A 103 11.37 6.77 -44.13
CA HIS A 103 10.29 6.90 -43.16
C HIS A 103 9.34 8.06 -43.52
N THR A 104 8.14 8.05 -42.93
CA THR A 104 7.13 9.10 -43.09
C THR A 104 7.10 10.00 -41.89
N ALA A 105 6.92 11.31 -42.11
CA ALA A 105 6.69 12.29 -41.06
C ALA A 105 5.85 13.48 -41.62
N HIS A 106 4.76 13.81 -40.95
CA HIS A 106 3.91 14.98 -41.28
C HIS A 106 3.57 15.13 -42.76
N GLY A 107 3.11 14.01 -43.40
CA GLY A 107 2.70 14.00 -44.81
C GLY A 107 3.87 14.12 -45.80
N ARG A 108 5.09 13.76 -45.39
CA ARG A 108 6.29 13.74 -46.24
C ARG A 108 7.03 12.43 -46.06
N VAL A 109 7.74 12.02 -47.10
CA VAL A 109 8.64 10.89 -47.04
C VAL A 109 10.07 11.40 -47.00
N THR A 110 10.84 10.87 -46.06
CA THR A 110 12.23 11.19 -45.81
C THR A 110 13.09 9.95 -46.12
N ALA A 111 14.05 10.07 -47.01
CA ALA A 111 15.02 9.02 -47.31
C ALA A 111 16.42 9.45 -46.83
N GLU A 112 16.94 8.73 -45.83
CA GLU A 112 18.29 8.93 -45.28
C GLU A 112 19.26 7.89 -45.87
N PHE A 113 20.37 8.32 -46.38
CA PHE A 113 21.43 7.48 -46.92
C PHE A 113 22.66 7.57 -46.07
N GLU A 114 23.00 6.53 -45.34
CA GLU A 114 24.19 6.47 -44.52
C GLU A 114 25.25 5.57 -45.14
N LEU A 115 26.47 5.96 -45.17
CA LEU A 115 27.58 5.17 -45.71
C LEU A 115 27.78 3.90 -44.89
N ARG A 116 27.75 2.73 -45.56
CA ARG A 116 27.97 1.44 -44.91
C ARG A 116 29.45 1.10 -44.92
N GLU A 117 30.07 1.07 -43.74
CA GLU A 117 31.49 0.69 -43.60
C GLU A 117 31.69 -0.78 -43.28
N ALA A 118 30.60 -1.50 -42.87
CA ALA A 118 30.67 -2.89 -42.41
C ALA A 118 30.34 -3.90 -43.52
N SER A 119 31.01 -5.05 -43.52
CA SER A 119 30.72 -6.15 -44.45
C SER A 119 29.45 -6.92 -44.08
N THR A 120 28.81 -7.58 -45.05
CA THR A 120 27.62 -8.42 -44.85
C THR A 120 27.87 -9.59 -43.88
N GLU A 121 29.14 -10.07 -43.83
CA GLU A 121 29.53 -11.16 -42.92
C GLU A 121 29.57 -10.75 -41.45
N GLU A 122 30.01 -9.50 -41.16
CA GLU A 122 29.97 -8.92 -39.81
C GLU A 122 28.54 -8.75 -39.32
N VAL A 123 27.61 -8.36 -40.20
CA VAL A 123 26.19 -8.21 -39.84
C VAL A 123 25.56 -9.56 -39.46
N SER A 124 25.91 -10.66 -40.15
CA SER A 124 25.38 -12.00 -39.83
C SER A 124 25.87 -12.55 -38.51
N GLN A 125 27.16 -12.37 -38.19
CA GLN A 125 27.72 -12.74 -36.88
C GLN A 125 27.08 -11.92 -35.73
N PHE A 126 26.66 -10.72 -36.06
CA PHE A 126 26.01 -9.83 -35.12
C PHE A 126 24.63 -10.31 -34.72
N ALA A 127 23.82 -10.81 -35.63
CA ALA A 127 22.48 -11.35 -35.35
C ALA A 127 22.51 -12.49 -34.31
N VAL A 128 23.51 -13.37 -34.39
CA VAL A 128 23.71 -14.49 -33.44
C VAL A 128 24.06 -13.96 -32.05
N LYS A 129 24.94 -12.95 -31.95
CA LYS A 129 25.29 -12.31 -30.68
C LYS A 129 24.08 -11.60 -30.06
N ALA A 130 23.29 -10.89 -30.84
CA ALA A 130 22.09 -10.21 -30.38
C ALA A 130 21.07 -11.20 -29.79
N HIS A 131 20.84 -12.33 -30.46
CA HIS A 131 19.94 -13.37 -29.95
C HIS A 131 20.39 -13.91 -28.58
N SER A 132 21.68 -14.24 -28.43
CA SER A 132 22.21 -14.73 -27.15
C SER A 132 22.07 -13.69 -26.01
N SER A 133 22.13 -12.42 -26.35
CA SER A 133 21.99 -11.32 -25.40
C SER A 133 20.56 -11.12 -24.95
N ILE A 134 19.59 -11.26 -25.86
CA ILE A 134 18.17 -11.27 -25.50
C ILE A 134 17.87 -12.32 -24.43
N ASP A 135 18.40 -13.53 -24.62
CA ASP A 135 18.21 -14.62 -23.66
C ASP A 135 18.84 -14.31 -22.29
N ARG A 136 20.01 -13.66 -22.26
CA ARG A 136 20.65 -13.25 -21.01
C ARG A 136 19.83 -12.17 -20.29
N LEU A 137 19.29 -11.20 -21.01
CA LEU A 137 18.43 -10.14 -20.45
C LEU A 137 17.16 -10.72 -19.85
N ARG A 138 16.46 -11.61 -20.57
CA ARG A 138 15.20 -12.23 -20.09
C ARG A 138 15.35 -13.09 -18.84
N ARG A 139 16.56 -13.60 -18.57
CA ARG A 139 16.85 -14.41 -17.36
C ARG A 139 17.04 -13.56 -16.10
N GLN A 140 17.16 -12.26 -16.24
CA GLN A 140 17.37 -11.39 -15.08
C GLN A 140 16.09 -11.28 -14.25
N LYS A 141 16.27 -11.25 -12.92
CA LYS A 141 15.17 -11.20 -11.97
C LYS A 141 15.05 -9.85 -11.25
N THR A 142 16.07 -9.01 -11.40
CA THR A 142 16.14 -7.66 -10.82
C THR A 142 16.47 -6.65 -11.90
N ILE A 143 16.01 -5.41 -11.71
CA ILE A 143 16.28 -4.31 -12.65
C ILE A 143 17.78 -4.02 -12.70
N GLU A 144 18.46 -4.02 -11.56
CA GLU A 144 19.90 -3.76 -11.45
C GLU A 144 20.70 -4.81 -12.24
N GLY A 145 20.37 -6.09 -12.08
CA GLY A 145 21.00 -7.18 -12.82
C GLY A 145 20.75 -7.07 -14.32
N LEU A 146 19.52 -6.73 -14.72
CA LEU A 146 19.15 -6.51 -16.13
C LEU A 146 19.99 -5.38 -16.75
N LEU A 147 20.05 -4.22 -16.09
CA LEU A 147 20.78 -3.05 -16.57
C LEU A 147 22.28 -3.31 -16.65
N SER A 148 22.87 -3.98 -15.66
CA SER A 148 24.28 -4.35 -15.64
C SER A 148 24.67 -5.25 -16.81
N VAL A 149 23.83 -6.27 -17.11
CA VAL A 149 24.02 -7.14 -18.28
C VAL A 149 23.88 -6.33 -19.57
N ALA A 150 22.88 -5.47 -19.65
CA ALA A 150 22.59 -4.68 -20.85
C ALA A 150 23.73 -3.75 -21.24
N VAL A 151 24.26 -2.96 -20.29
CA VAL A 151 25.36 -2.03 -20.59
C VAL A 151 26.61 -2.77 -21.04
N THR A 152 26.88 -3.96 -20.49
CA THR A 152 28.00 -4.80 -20.93
C THR A 152 27.79 -5.31 -22.35
N GLN A 153 26.60 -5.84 -22.64
CA GLN A 153 26.30 -6.37 -23.99
C GLN A 153 26.32 -5.26 -25.05
N VAL A 154 25.72 -4.09 -24.78
CA VAL A 154 25.74 -2.97 -25.71
C VAL A 154 27.18 -2.47 -25.93
N ARG A 155 28.01 -2.44 -24.89
CA ARG A 155 29.43 -2.09 -25.04
C ARG A 155 30.17 -3.08 -25.92
N ASP A 156 29.97 -4.38 -25.71
CA ASP A 156 30.59 -5.46 -26.50
C ASP A 156 30.19 -5.41 -27.98
N PHE A 157 28.98 -4.95 -28.27
CA PHE A 157 28.49 -4.82 -29.64
C PHE A 157 28.99 -3.59 -30.35
N THR A 158 28.89 -2.46 -29.67
CA THR A 158 29.12 -1.15 -30.26
C THR A 158 30.59 -0.76 -30.19
N GLY A 159 31.35 -1.36 -29.26
CA GLY A 159 32.74 -1.03 -28.99
C GLY A 159 32.93 0.39 -28.46
N PHE A 160 31.92 0.98 -27.84
CA PHE A 160 32.06 2.26 -27.14
C PHE A 160 32.96 2.13 -25.91
N ASP A 161 33.69 3.18 -25.57
CA ASP A 161 34.56 3.19 -24.38
C ASP A 161 33.79 3.14 -23.08
N ARG A 162 32.58 3.72 -23.08
CA ARG A 162 31.66 3.75 -21.93
C ARG A 162 30.23 3.54 -22.41
N VAL A 163 29.49 2.68 -21.71
CA VAL A 163 28.05 2.49 -21.86
C VAL A 163 27.39 2.54 -20.49
N MET A 164 26.39 3.37 -20.34
CA MET A 164 25.67 3.62 -19.09
C MET A 164 24.18 3.37 -19.27
N ALA A 165 23.53 2.84 -18.23
CA ALA A 165 22.09 2.88 -18.09
C ALA A 165 21.73 4.07 -17.20
N TYR A 166 21.01 5.01 -17.79
CA TYR A 166 20.51 6.22 -17.14
C TYR A 166 19.02 6.07 -16.87
N ARG A 167 18.58 6.21 -15.62
CA ARG A 167 17.19 6.09 -15.20
C ARG A 167 16.63 7.45 -14.79
N PHE A 168 15.50 7.84 -15.39
CA PHE A 168 14.77 9.04 -14.99
C PHE A 168 14.01 8.83 -13.68
N ARG A 169 14.00 9.86 -12.83
CA ARG A 169 13.22 9.95 -11.59
C ARG A 169 11.91 10.71 -11.80
N ALA A 170 11.08 10.74 -10.78
CA ALA A 170 9.81 11.47 -10.81
C ALA A 170 9.95 12.99 -10.94
N ASP A 171 11.11 13.55 -10.51
CA ASP A 171 11.47 14.96 -10.63
C ASP A 171 12.20 15.28 -11.95
N ASP A 172 12.18 14.35 -12.90
CA ASP A 172 12.88 14.43 -14.18
C ASP A 172 14.42 14.47 -14.09
N SER A 173 15.01 14.40 -12.91
CA SER A 173 16.43 14.11 -12.74
C SER A 173 16.73 12.67 -13.13
N GLY A 174 17.99 12.34 -13.33
CA GLY A 174 18.32 10.96 -13.67
C GLY A 174 19.59 10.48 -13.00
N ASP A 175 19.60 9.18 -12.70
CA ASP A 175 20.72 8.49 -12.07
C ASP A 175 21.41 7.56 -13.05
N VAL A 176 22.75 7.50 -13.03
CA VAL A 176 23.51 6.43 -13.67
C VAL A 176 23.45 5.19 -12.78
N VAL A 177 22.61 4.22 -13.17
CA VAL A 177 22.30 3.03 -12.35
C VAL A 177 23.10 1.78 -12.73
N ALA A 178 23.70 1.77 -13.92
CA ALA A 178 24.65 0.75 -14.35
C ALA A 178 25.67 1.36 -15.33
N GLU A 179 26.88 0.85 -15.33
CA GLU A 179 27.96 1.34 -16.20
C GLU A 179 28.90 0.18 -16.58
N SER A 180 29.26 0.14 -17.87
CA SER A 180 30.39 -0.66 -18.38
C SER A 180 31.33 0.28 -19.10
N ARG A 181 32.59 0.37 -18.66
CA ARG A 181 33.55 1.34 -19.15
C ARG A 181 34.97 0.75 -19.34
N ARG A 182 35.80 1.46 -20.04
CA ARG A 182 37.24 1.22 -20.11
C ARG A 182 37.87 1.61 -18.74
N ASP A 183 38.85 0.87 -18.28
CA ASP A 183 39.37 0.95 -16.90
C ASP A 183 40.01 2.30 -16.56
N ASP A 184 40.57 3.02 -17.58
CA ASP A 184 41.19 4.33 -17.43
C ASP A 184 40.18 5.48 -17.28
N LEU A 185 38.88 5.25 -17.50
CA LEU A 185 37.86 6.29 -17.40
C LEU A 185 37.33 6.40 -15.96
N VAL A 186 37.08 7.64 -15.51
CA VAL A 186 36.42 7.90 -14.21
C VAL A 186 35.01 7.34 -14.20
N PRO A 187 34.56 6.64 -13.14
CA PRO A 187 33.21 6.12 -13.07
C PRO A 187 32.16 7.21 -12.89
N TYR A 188 30.99 7.03 -13.54
CA TYR A 188 29.80 7.84 -13.36
C TYR A 188 28.66 7.10 -12.65
N ILE A 189 28.84 5.82 -12.38
CA ILE A 189 27.86 5.02 -11.65
C ILE A 189 27.52 5.66 -10.31
N GLY A 190 26.23 5.74 -9.98
CA GLY A 190 25.72 6.36 -8.75
C GLY A 190 25.64 7.90 -8.80
N GLN A 191 26.08 8.54 -9.87
CA GLN A 191 25.94 9.98 -10.04
C GLN A 191 24.56 10.35 -10.55
N ARG A 192 24.04 11.49 -10.04
CA ARG A 192 22.75 12.09 -10.43
C ARG A 192 22.98 13.31 -11.31
N TYR A 193 22.12 13.47 -12.29
CA TYR A 193 22.10 14.59 -13.22
C TYR A 193 20.75 15.30 -13.15
N PRO A 194 20.68 16.64 -13.07
CA PRO A 194 19.43 17.36 -12.96
C PRO A 194 18.63 17.34 -14.27
N ALA A 195 17.32 17.53 -14.15
CA ALA A 195 16.37 17.58 -15.27
C ALA A 195 16.77 18.54 -16.39
N GLY A 196 17.50 19.61 -16.07
CA GLY A 196 17.96 20.60 -17.04
C GLY A 196 19.04 20.12 -18.02
N ASP A 197 19.71 18.97 -17.75
CA ASP A 197 20.74 18.43 -18.66
C ASP A 197 20.09 17.71 -19.86
N ILE A 198 18.90 17.16 -19.67
CA ILE A 198 18.07 16.57 -20.73
C ILE A 198 16.70 17.26 -20.68
N PRO A 199 16.53 18.40 -21.36
CA PRO A 199 15.32 19.21 -21.28
C PRO A 199 14.11 18.50 -21.89
N ALA A 200 12.89 18.97 -21.56
CA ALA A 200 11.62 18.31 -21.89
C ALA A 200 11.44 18.04 -23.39
N GLN A 201 11.86 18.98 -24.27
CA GLN A 201 11.79 18.77 -25.73
C GLN A 201 12.72 17.65 -26.20
N ALA A 202 13.90 17.48 -25.60
CA ALA A 202 14.80 16.37 -25.91
C ALA A 202 14.21 15.05 -25.42
N ARG A 203 13.63 14.99 -24.19
CA ARG A 203 12.96 13.79 -23.69
C ARG A 203 11.79 13.38 -24.58
N ARG A 204 11.00 14.33 -25.08
CA ARG A 204 9.94 14.06 -26.06
C ARG A 204 10.48 13.42 -27.33
N LEU A 205 11.58 13.95 -27.89
CA LEU A 205 12.19 13.38 -29.09
C LEU A 205 12.74 11.96 -28.84
N TYR A 206 13.26 11.68 -27.66
CA TYR A 206 13.71 10.34 -27.28
C TYR A 206 12.59 9.32 -27.17
N THR A 207 11.33 9.74 -26.98
CA THR A 207 10.18 8.82 -27.08
C THR A 207 9.71 8.58 -28.51
N LEU A 208 9.92 9.53 -29.42
CA LEU A 208 9.53 9.42 -30.84
C LEU A 208 10.59 8.67 -31.65
N ASN A 209 11.85 9.02 -31.47
CA ASN A 209 12.98 8.38 -32.11
C ASN A 209 13.90 7.81 -31.05
N THR A 210 13.80 6.50 -30.82
CA THR A 210 14.48 5.78 -29.74
C THR A 210 16.00 5.70 -29.92
N LEU A 211 16.50 5.97 -31.13
CA LEU A 211 17.89 5.80 -31.48
C LEU A 211 18.51 7.13 -31.92
N ARG A 212 19.59 7.53 -31.29
CA ARG A 212 20.34 8.75 -31.62
C ARG A 212 21.82 8.43 -31.74
N MET A 213 22.46 8.91 -32.83
CA MET A 213 23.88 8.76 -33.08
C MET A 213 24.52 10.11 -33.35
N ILE A 214 25.71 10.35 -32.77
CA ILE A 214 26.60 11.47 -33.06
C ILE A 214 27.96 10.84 -33.32
N GLY A 215 28.38 10.79 -34.59
CA GLY A 215 29.62 10.09 -34.98
C GLY A 215 30.89 10.87 -34.72
N ASP A 216 30.79 12.21 -34.72
CA ASP A 216 31.93 13.13 -34.56
C ASP A 216 31.44 14.43 -33.91
N MET A 217 31.94 14.78 -32.75
CA MET A 217 31.57 16.06 -32.10
C MET A 217 32.13 17.30 -32.79
N ASP A 218 33.14 17.14 -33.65
CA ASP A 218 33.77 18.24 -34.43
C ASP A 218 33.24 18.33 -35.86
N TYR A 219 32.08 17.69 -36.15
CA TYR A 219 31.52 17.74 -37.49
C TYR A 219 31.09 19.16 -37.89
N THR A 220 31.15 19.44 -39.18
CA THR A 220 30.50 20.61 -39.78
C THR A 220 29.13 20.23 -40.27
N ALA A 221 28.10 20.92 -39.78
CA ALA A 221 26.74 20.66 -40.19
C ALA A 221 26.49 20.92 -41.65
N VAL A 222 25.79 20.01 -42.35
CA VAL A 222 25.46 20.16 -43.77
C VAL A 222 24.06 20.77 -43.88
N PRO A 223 23.92 21.96 -44.48
CA PRO A 223 22.63 22.62 -44.64
C PRO A 223 21.63 21.80 -45.49
N LEU A 224 20.35 22.05 -45.25
CA LEU A 224 19.27 21.57 -46.11
C LEU A 224 18.96 22.60 -47.21
N CYS A 225 18.76 22.12 -48.40
CA CYS A 225 18.28 22.84 -49.58
C CYS A 225 16.80 22.55 -49.80
N GLY A 226 15.97 23.57 -50.01
CA GLY A 226 14.54 23.44 -50.21
C GLY A 226 13.92 24.71 -50.76
N ALA A 227 12.61 24.69 -51.05
CA ALA A 227 11.90 25.89 -51.52
C ALA A 227 11.85 26.97 -50.44
N PRO A 228 11.94 28.24 -50.76
CA PRO A 228 11.63 29.32 -49.86
C PRO A 228 10.19 29.13 -49.33
N GLY A 229 10.04 29.00 -48.03
CA GLY A 229 8.75 28.71 -47.39
C GLY A 229 8.35 27.22 -47.24
N ALA A 230 9.08 26.26 -47.83
CA ALA A 230 8.94 24.83 -47.57
C ALA A 230 9.75 24.36 -46.34
N LEU A 231 10.67 25.17 -45.88
CA LEU A 231 11.43 25.00 -44.63
C LEU A 231 10.74 25.79 -43.52
N PRO A 232 10.80 25.32 -42.26
CA PRO A 232 11.64 24.26 -41.75
C PRO A 232 11.01 22.84 -41.91
N LEU A 233 11.87 21.85 -42.21
CA LEU A 233 11.48 20.44 -42.32
C LEU A 233 11.59 19.78 -40.95
N ASP A 234 10.53 19.10 -40.50
CA ASP A 234 10.57 18.32 -39.30
C ASP A 234 11.41 17.04 -39.48
N MET A 235 12.43 16.91 -38.64
CA MET A 235 13.40 15.83 -38.66
C MET A 235 13.32 14.99 -37.37
N SER A 236 12.14 14.94 -36.71
CA SER A 236 11.95 14.22 -35.45
C SER A 236 12.39 12.75 -35.55
N PHE A 237 12.13 12.11 -36.69
CA PHE A 237 12.46 10.70 -36.94
C PHE A 237 13.82 10.51 -37.63
N ALA A 238 14.47 11.57 -38.10
CA ALA A 238 15.73 11.47 -38.82
C ALA A 238 16.92 11.24 -37.86
N VAL A 239 17.72 10.22 -38.16
CA VAL A 239 18.94 9.87 -37.41
C VAL A 239 20.09 10.84 -37.77
N LEU A 240 20.16 11.26 -39.06
CA LEU A 240 21.14 12.19 -39.55
C LEU A 240 20.96 13.63 -39.05
N ARG A 241 19.83 13.96 -38.45
CA ARG A 241 19.52 15.30 -37.92
C ARG A 241 20.68 15.86 -37.11
N SER A 242 21.09 17.13 -37.39
CA SER A 242 22.08 17.84 -36.61
C SER A 242 21.67 17.97 -35.14
N VAL A 243 22.65 18.09 -34.28
CA VAL A 243 22.51 18.16 -32.82
C VAL A 243 22.63 19.61 -32.36
N SER A 244 21.89 19.95 -31.32
CA SER A 244 22.00 21.27 -30.67
C SER A 244 23.46 21.60 -30.32
N PRO A 245 23.95 22.79 -30.68
CA PRO A 245 25.28 23.22 -30.29
C PRO A 245 25.55 23.17 -28.78
N VAL A 246 24.51 23.43 -27.96
CA VAL A 246 24.61 23.34 -26.50
C VAL A 246 24.87 21.90 -26.05
N HIS A 247 24.22 20.91 -26.68
CA HIS A 247 24.45 19.51 -26.36
C HIS A 247 25.84 19.03 -26.83
N ILE A 248 26.34 19.52 -27.99
CA ILE A 248 27.70 19.24 -28.47
C ILE A 248 28.73 19.79 -27.46
N GLU A 249 28.55 21.04 -26.98
CA GLU A 249 29.43 21.65 -25.97
C GLU A 249 29.40 20.84 -24.66
N TYR A 250 28.21 20.40 -24.22
CA TYR A 250 28.05 19.57 -23.04
C TYR A 250 28.87 18.26 -23.12
N LEU A 251 28.77 17.54 -24.25
CA LEU A 251 29.51 16.29 -24.46
C LEU A 251 31.03 16.54 -24.61
N LYS A 252 31.44 17.63 -25.25
CA LYS A 252 32.86 18.03 -25.30
C LYS A 252 33.44 18.33 -23.93
N ASN A 253 32.67 18.95 -23.04
CA ASN A 253 33.08 19.18 -21.65
C ASN A 253 33.28 17.88 -20.87
N MET A 254 32.60 16.78 -21.29
CA MET A 254 32.82 15.42 -20.78
C MET A 254 33.96 14.69 -21.51
N HIS A 255 34.69 15.34 -22.42
CA HIS A 255 35.72 14.74 -23.30
C HIS A 255 35.18 13.62 -24.20
N VAL A 256 33.92 13.70 -24.58
CA VAL A 256 33.27 12.74 -25.46
C VAL A 256 33.37 13.25 -26.90
N MET A 257 33.85 12.38 -27.81
CA MET A 257 34.03 12.71 -29.23
C MET A 257 32.99 12.00 -30.13
N ALA A 258 32.36 10.93 -29.66
CA ALA A 258 31.22 10.30 -30.30
C ALA A 258 30.24 9.78 -29.24
N SER A 259 28.94 9.85 -29.54
CA SER A 259 27.88 9.43 -28.61
C SER A 259 26.78 8.71 -29.35
N MET A 260 26.21 7.69 -28.69
CA MET A 260 24.98 7.04 -29.12
C MET A 260 24.07 6.92 -27.92
N SER A 261 22.77 7.14 -28.10
CA SER A 261 21.78 6.86 -27.09
C SER A 261 20.65 6.00 -27.64
N VAL A 262 20.18 5.06 -26.81
CA VAL A 262 19.03 4.22 -27.09
C VAL A 262 18.03 4.38 -25.97
N SER A 263 16.79 4.70 -26.33
CA SER A 263 15.74 4.97 -25.36
C SER A 263 15.11 3.69 -24.81
N ILE A 264 14.84 3.67 -23.51
CA ILE A 264 14.02 2.66 -22.86
C ILE A 264 12.65 3.30 -22.61
N VAL A 265 11.67 2.97 -23.45
CA VAL A 265 10.31 3.53 -23.40
C VAL A 265 9.36 2.49 -22.84
N ILE A 266 8.65 2.83 -21.78
CA ILE A 266 7.65 1.97 -21.12
C ILE A 266 6.32 2.71 -21.09
N ASN A 267 5.27 2.11 -21.64
CA ASN A 267 3.91 2.69 -21.72
C ASN A 267 3.90 4.13 -22.27
N GLY A 268 4.69 4.38 -23.34
CA GLY A 268 4.79 5.70 -23.98
C GLY A 268 5.59 6.76 -23.19
N ARG A 269 6.18 6.39 -22.06
CA ARG A 269 7.01 7.28 -21.22
C ARG A 269 8.48 6.88 -21.29
N LEU A 270 9.35 7.86 -21.33
CA LEU A 270 10.79 7.64 -21.28
C LEU A 270 11.20 7.22 -19.86
N TRP A 271 11.44 5.91 -19.67
CA TRP A 271 11.89 5.34 -18.41
C TRP A 271 13.38 5.59 -18.17
N GLY A 272 14.17 5.51 -19.23
CA GLY A 272 15.62 5.66 -19.15
C GLY A 272 16.28 5.66 -20.52
N LEU A 273 17.61 5.75 -20.52
CA LEU A 273 18.46 5.73 -21.72
C LEU A 273 19.62 4.75 -21.52
N ILE A 274 20.01 4.06 -22.57
CA ILE A 274 21.36 3.50 -22.70
C ILE A 274 22.20 4.57 -23.39
N ALA A 275 23.10 5.21 -22.65
CA ALA A 275 23.99 6.26 -23.15
C ALA A 275 25.39 5.69 -23.38
N CYS A 276 25.88 5.84 -24.63
CA CYS A 276 27.17 5.32 -25.06
C CYS A 276 28.09 6.50 -25.40
N HIS A 277 29.29 6.50 -24.84
CA HIS A 277 30.32 7.55 -25.05
C HIS A 277 31.62 6.95 -25.57
N HIS A 278 32.26 7.62 -26.52
CA HIS A 278 33.56 7.25 -27.05
C HIS A 278 34.50 8.45 -27.07
N MET A 279 35.75 8.21 -26.75
CA MET A 279 36.74 9.27 -26.59
C MET A 279 37.42 9.68 -27.91
N SER A 280 37.01 9.08 -29.03
CA SER A 280 37.42 9.44 -30.39
C SER A 280 36.19 9.36 -31.31
N LYS A 281 36.34 9.85 -32.57
CA LYS A 281 35.27 9.69 -33.59
C LYS A 281 34.92 8.24 -33.77
N LYS A 282 33.62 7.94 -33.86
CA LYS A 282 33.12 6.59 -34.02
C LYS A 282 31.75 6.59 -34.68
N LEU A 283 31.62 5.90 -35.78
CA LEU A 283 30.34 5.55 -36.39
C LEU A 283 30.02 4.10 -36.03
N VAL A 284 28.76 3.82 -35.81
CA VAL A 284 28.25 2.45 -35.55
C VAL A 284 27.32 2.09 -36.69
N PRO A 285 27.55 0.95 -37.38
CA PRO A 285 26.71 0.50 -38.50
C PRO A 285 25.23 0.46 -38.09
N TYR A 286 24.34 0.77 -39.04
CA TYR A 286 22.90 0.80 -38.83
C TYR A 286 22.36 -0.49 -38.19
N ALA A 287 22.77 -1.65 -38.71
CA ALA A 287 22.33 -2.94 -38.17
C ALA A 287 22.70 -3.16 -36.70
N VAL A 288 23.87 -2.64 -36.28
CA VAL A 288 24.32 -2.71 -34.85
C VAL A 288 23.47 -1.80 -33.97
N ARG A 289 23.15 -0.60 -34.46
CA ARG A 289 22.27 0.35 -33.76
C ARG A 289 20.87 -0.21 -33.59
N LEU A 290 20.31 -0.81 -34.65
CA LEU A 290 19.01 -1.47 -34.63
C LEU A 290 18.98 -2.63 -33.60
N ALA A 291 20.06 -3.44 -33.54
CA ALA A 291 20.14 -4.49 -32.54
C ALA A 291 20.18 -3.92 -31.10
N ALA A 292 20.85 -2.80 -30.87
CA ALA A 292 20.84 -2.12 -29.56
C ALA A 292 19.43 -1.60 -29.22
N ASP A 293 18.68 -1.11 -30.20
CA ASP A 293 17.28 -0.69 -30.02
C ASP A 293 16.37 -1.87 -29.67
N VAL A 294 16.49 -3.00 -30.37
CA VAL A 294 15.77 -4.24 -30.03
C VAL A 294 16.08 -4.70 -28.61
N LEU A 295 17.35 -4.61 -28.18
CA LEU A 295 17.72 -4.91 -26.78
C LEU A 295 17.04 -3.95 -25.80
N ALA A 296 16.94 -2.67 -26.11
CA ALA A 296 16.24 -1.70 -25.27
C ALA A 296 14.73 -2.01 -25.17
N GLN A 297 14.09 -2.44 -26.26
CA GLN A 297 12.70 -2.88 -26.25
C GLN A 297 12.50 -4.14 -25.39
N VAL A 298 13.42 -5.12 -25.48
CA VAL A 298 13.40 -6.31 -24.61
C VAL A 298 13.62 -5.91 -23.14
N MET A 299 14.51 -4.96 -22.89
CA MET A 299 14.70 -4.43 -21.54
C MET A 299 13.42 -3.78 -21.01
N ALA A 300 12.78 -2.92 -21.80
CA ALA A 300 11.52 -2.27 -21.42
C ALA A 300 10.44 -3.28 -21.02
N SER A 301 10.25 -4.33 -21.83
CA SER A 301 9.29 -5.40 -21.53
C SER A 301 9.68 -6.23 -20.30
N THR A 302 10.99 -6.46 -20.09
CA THR A 302 11.50 -7.20 -18.94
C THR A 302 11.36 -6.38 -17.65
N ILE A 303 11.67 -5.08 -17.68
CA ILE A 303 11.45 -4.14 -16.55
C ILE A 303 9.99 -4.17 -16.13
N LEU A 304 9.07 -3.98 -17.09
CA LEU A 304 7.64 -4.00 -16.84
C LEU A 304 7.20 -5.33 -16.19
N SER A 305 7.74 -6.46 -16.64
CA SER A 305 7.44 -7.77 -16.05
C SER A 305 7.98 -7.93 -14.63
N ILE A 306 9.18 -7.38 -14.34
CA ILE A 306 9.78 -7.41 -12.99
C ILE A 306 8.96 -6.53 -12.04
N GLU A 307 8.62 -5.29 -12.44
CA GLU A 307 7.81 -4.37 -11.65
C GLU A 307 6.40 -4.96 -11.39
N ALA A 308 5.72 -5.46 -12.42
CA ALA A 308 4.41 -6.08 -12.27
C ALA A 308 4.41 -7.29 -11.32
N ARG A 309 5.48 -8.10 -11.34
CA ARG A 309 5.62 -9.22 -10.40
C ARG A 309 5.85 -8.76 -8.97
N ALA A 310 6.67 -7.72 -8.77
CA ALA A 310 6.89 -7.14 -7.45
C ALA A 310 5.60 -6.56 -6.88
N ASP A 311 4.85 -5.81 -7.69
CA ASP A 311 3.55 -5.25 -7.33
C ASP A 311 2.52 -6.33 -6.99
N ALA A 312 2.43 -7.39 -7.79
CA ALA A 312 1.54 -8.52 -7.51
C ALA A 312 1.88 -9.23 -6.19
N THR A 313 3.17 -9.42 -5.91
CA THR A 313 3.62 -10.02 -4.65
C THR A 313 3.27 -9.14 -3.45
N LEU A 314 3.49 -7.82 -3.55
CA LEU A 314 3.13 -6.87 -2.50
C LEU A 314 1.61 -6.81 -2.28
N ALA A 315 0.83 -6.82 -3.38
CA ALA A 315 -0.64 -6.83 -3.30
C ALA A 315 -1.17 -8.10 -2.62
N GLU A 316 -0.60 -9.28 -2.94
CA GLU A 316 -0.96 -10.55 -2.30
C GLU A 316 -0.63 -10.55 -0.81
N GLN A 317 0.58 -10.11 -0.44
CA GLN A 317 0.97 -10.00 0.96
C GLN A 317 0.06 -9.03 1.73
N SER A 318 -0.23 -7.87 1.15
CA SER A 318 -1.14 -6.88 1.74
C SER A 318 -2.56 -7.41 1.87
N ALA A 319 -3.04 -8.21 0.91
CA ALA A 319 -4.36 -8.86 0.99
C ALA A 319 -4.45 -9.85 2.15
N ARG A 320 -3.42 -10.69 2.34
CA ARG A 320 -3.34 -11.63 3.47
C ARG A 320 -3.37 -10.88 4.83
N VAL A 321 -2.61 -9.80 4.95
CA VAL A 321 -2.60 -8.96 6.15
C VAL A 321 -3.99 -8.37 6.42
N ARG A 322 -4.65 -7.82 5.39
CA ARG A 322 -6.02 -7.29 5.51
C ARG A 322 -7.01 -8.33 5.99
N THR A 323 -6.99 -9.54 5.42
CA THR A 323 -7.87 -10.63 5.84
C THR A 323 -7.66 -10.97 7.31
N GLY A 324 -6.40 -11.13 7.75
CA GLY A 324 -6.09 -11.40 9.15
C GLY A 324 -6.59 -10.30 10.09
N ILE A 325 -6.41 -9.03 9.74
CA ILE A 325 -6.89 -7.89 10.53
C ILE A 325 -8.42 -7.93 10.67
N VAL A 326 -9.15 -8.18 9.57
CA VAL A 326 -10.61 -8.25 9.61
C VAL A 326 -11.09 -9.42 10.48
N GLU A 327 -10.44 -10.58 10.39
CA GLU A 327 -10.73 -11.74 11.23
C GLU A 327 -10.49 -11.41 12.72
N SER A 328 -9.34 -10.79 13.07
CA SER A 328 -9.06 -10.37 14.44
C SER A 328 -10.07 -9.34 14.95
N LEU A 329 -10.44 -8.33 14.15
CA LEU A 329 -11.45 -7.33 14.52
C LEU A 329 -12.86 -7.89 14.71
N LEU A 330 -13.17 -9.04 14.11
CA LEU A 330 -14.47 -9.72 14.34
C LEU A 330 -14.46 -10.60 15.58
N LEU A 331 -13.28 -11.01 16.06
CA LEU A 331 -13.11 -11.91 17.22
C LEU A 331 -12.79 -11.15 18.51
N ASP A 332 -12.08 -10.04 18.42
CA ASP A 332 -11.65 -9.21 19.54
C ASP A 332 -12.56 -8.02 19.75
N ASP A 333 -12.87 -7.74 21.03
CA ASP A 333 -13.69 -6.59 21.44
C ASP A 333 -12.87 -5.26 21.41
N ASP A 334 -11.52 -5.29 21.40
CA ASP A 334 -10.67 -4.10 21.37
C ASP A 334 -9.87 -4.02 20.05
N PRO A 335 -10.17 -3.04 19.17
CA PRO A 335 -9.47 -2.84 17.90
C PRO A 335 -7.97 -2.53 18.06
N LEU A 336 -7.52 -2.02 19.24
CA LEU A 336 -6.12 -1.76 19.49
C LEU A 336 -5.32 -3.06 19.57
N ASP A 337 -5.87 -4.09 20.21
CA ASP A 337 -5.24 -5.40 20.35
C ASP A 337 -5.23 -6.11 19.00
N ALA A 338 -6.36 -6.14 18.29
CA ALA A 338 -6.47 -6.73 16.96
C ALA A 338 -5.48 -6.15 15.93
N LEU A 339 -5.35 -4.83 15.85
CA LEU A 339 -4.37 -4.15 14.98
C LEU A 339 -2.94 -4.35 15.50
N GLY A 340 -2.75 -4.42 16.81
CA GLY A 340 -1.47 -4.65 17.47
C GLY A 340 -0.85 -6.00 17.09
N GLU A 341 -1.63 -7.07 17.04
CA GLU A 341 -1.19 -8.40 16.60
C GLU A 341 -0.60 -8.39 15.18
N HIS A 342 -1.18 -7.58 14.29
CA HIS A 342 -0.76 -7.45 12.90
C HIS A 342 0.27 -6.34 12.66
N SER A 343 0.75 -5.65 13.72
CA SER A 343 1.65 -4.49 13.62
C SER A 343 2.91 -4.74 12.79
N LYS A 344 3.59 -5.87 13.01
CA LYS A 344 4.80 -6.24 12.26
C LYS A 344 4.53 -6.39 10.77
N SER A 345 3.42 -7.01 10.41
CA SER A 345 3.05 -7.25 9.02
C SER A 345 2.62 -5.95 8.31
N LEU A 346 1.89 -5.07 9.01
CA LEU A 346 1.51 -3.75 8.51
C LEU A 346 2.73 -2.86 8.29
N MET A 347 3.64 -2.81 9.28
CA MET A 347 4.89 -2.05 9.15
C MET A 347 5.75 -2.57 8.00
N ALA A 348 5.89 -3.88 7.86
CA ALA A 348 6.66 -4.48 6.77
C ALA A 348 6.06 -4.18 5.40
N ALA A 349 4.74 -4.33 5.22
CA ALA A 349 4.04 -4.05 3.98
C ALA A 349 4.13 -2.57 3.55
N ALA A 350 4.23 -1.67 4.52
CA ALA A 350 4.36 -0.24 4.27
C ALA A 350 5.83 0.26 4.30
N GLY A 351 6.81 -0.60 4.64
CA GLY A 351 8.20 -0.18 4.85
C GLY A 351 8.35 0.83 6.00
N ALA A 352 7.50 0.74 7.03
CA ALA A 352 7.51 1.60 8.20
C ALA A 352 8.32 0.98 9.35
N GLN A 353 8.85 1.81 10.26
CA GLN A 353 9.66 1.40 11.40
C GLN A 353 8.94 1.54 12.74
N ALA A 354 7.80 2.26 12.77
CA ALA A 354 6.92 2.31 13.93
C ALA A 354 5.46 2.41 13.50
N MET A 355 4.56 1.97 14.39
CA MET A 355 3.12 2.08 14.21
C MET A 355 2.48 2.59 15.49
N ILE A 356 1.50 3.47 15.37
CA ILE A 356 0.63 3.92 16.44
C ILE A 356 -0.79 3.48 16.10
N VAL A 357 -1.48 2.89 17.08
CA VAL A 357 -2.93 2.66 17.01
C VAL A 357 -3.59 3.47 18.11
N ALA A 358 -4.57 4.27 17.76
CA ALA A 358 -5.29 5.10 18.74
C ALA A 358 -6.79 4.99 18.50
N GLN A 359 -7.57 4.95 19.59
CA GLN A 359 -9.03 5.02 19.57
C GLN A 359 -9.56 5.37 20.96
N HIS A 360 -10.62 6.19 21.04
CA HIS A 360 -11.28 6.58 22.29
C HIS A 360 -10.31 7.09 23.38
N GLY A 361 -9.24 7.82 22.97
CA GLY A 361 -8.23 8.35 23.90
C GLY A 361 -7.17 7.34 24.36
N LYS A 362 -7.30 6.06 24.03
CA LYS A 362 -6.25 5.07 24.24
C LYS A 362 -5.24 5.13 23.09
N VAL A 363 -3.96 4.89 23.37
CA VAL A 363 -2.88 4.89 22.37
C VAL A 363 -1.97 3.70 22.63
N ALA A 364 -1.82 2.84 21.63
CA ALA A 364 -0.87 1.74 21.61
C ALA A 364 0.27 2.05 20.63
N VAL A 365 1.50 1.69 20.99
CA VAL A 365 2.71 1.96 20.19
C VAL A 365 3.43 0.67 19.89
N HIS A 366 3.82 0.49 18.62
CA HIS A 366 4.61 -0.65 18.15
C HIS A 366 5.89 -0.14 17.46
N GLY A 367 7.04 -0.68 17.85
CA GLY A 367 8.36 -0.20 17.42
C GLY A 367 9.02 0.75 18.43
N GLU A 368 10.14 1.34 18.02
CA GLU A 368 10.95 2.21 18.91
C GLU A 368 10.48 3.67 18.88
N LEU A 369 9.26 3.93 19.30
CA LEU A 369 8.69 5.28 19.38
C LEU A 369 8.35 5.61 20.83
N ALA A 370 8.71 6.81 21.30
CA ALA A 370 8.38 7.29 22.63
C ALA A 370 6.86 7.48 22.79
N PRO A 371 6.22 6.97 23.86
CA PRO A 371 4.76 7.10 24.05
C PRO A 371 4.26 8.55 24.07
N GLU A 372 5.05 9.48 24.61
CA GLU A 372 4.68 10.90 24.66
C GLU A 372 4.65 11.53 23.26
N LEU A 373 5.61 11.15 22.40
CA LEU A 373 5.60 11.59 21.01
C LEU A 373 4.42 10.99 20.24
N ALA A 374 4.09 9.73 20.50
CA ALA A 374 2.92 9.09 19.88
C ALA A 374 1.62 9.84 20.22
N LYS A 375 1.41 10.20 21.48
CA LYS A 375 0.26 11.01 21.92
C LYS A 375 0.24 12.39 21.25
N ALA A 376 1.40 13.05 21.15
CA ALA A 376 1.51 14.35 20.50
C ALA A 376 1.22 14.26 19.00
N ILE A 377 1.65 13.19 18.30
CA ILE A 377 1.32 12.94 16.91
C ILE A 377 -0.19 12.77 16.74
N ILE A 378 -0.83 11.91 17.53
CA ILE A 378 -2.28 11.67 17.45
C ILE A 378 -3.06 12.98 17.71
N ALA A 379 -2.66 13.76 18.72
CA ALA A 379 -3.29 15.05 19.03
C ALA A 379 -3.16 16.10 17.91
N SER A 380 -2.21 15.93 16.99
CA SER A 380 -1.98 16.83 15.85
C SER A 380 -2.77 16.44 14.60
N LEU A 381 -3.45 15.29 14.61
CA LEU A 381 -4.22 14.82 13.44
C LEU A 381 -5.57 15.55 13.37
N PRO A 382 -6.07 15.83 12.16
CA PRO A 382 -7.32 16.54 11.99
C PRO A 382 -8.53 15.69 12.41
N ASP A 383 -9.52 16.32 13.00
CA ASP A 383 -10.82 15.70 13.26
C ASP A 383 -11.58 15.48 11.94
N ASN A 384 -12.42 14.44 11.86
CA ASN A 384 -13.27 14.10 10.71
C ASN A 384 -12.54 13.84 9.39
N GLN A 385 -11.32 13.33 9.45
CA GLN A 385 -10.60 12.86 8.27
C GLN A 385 -11.16 11.52 7.80
N HIS A 386 -11.35 11.36 6.48
CA HIS A 386 -11.89 10.14 5.87
C HIS A 386 -10.95 9.47 4.86
N ASP A 387 -9.90 10.15 4.40
CA ASP A 387 -8.89 9.61 3.49
C ASP A 387 -7.53 9.58 4.17
N LEU A 388 -6.58 8.91 3.54
CA LEU A 388 -5.21 8.82 4.01
C LEU A 388 -4.60 10.21 4.24
N LEU A 389 -3.82 10.35 5.29
CA LEU A 389 -2.97 11.51 5.49
C LEU A 389 -1.51 11.08 5.33
N VAL A 390 -0.81 11.73 4.39
CA VAL A 390 0.56 11.40 4.01
C VAL A 390 1.48 12.58 4.31
N ARG A 391 2.65 12.30 4.90
CA ARG A 391 3.74 13.26 5.07
C ARG A 391 5.06 12.57 4.76
N GLU A 392 5.92 13.23 4.02
CA GLU A 392 7.22 12.70 3.58
C GLU A 392 8.41 13.51 4.10
N GLY A 393 8.15 14.71 4.56
CA GLY A 393 9.16 15.63 5.06
C GLY A 393 8.82 16.31 6.38
N LYS A 394 9.85 16.67 7.13
CA LYS A 394 9.70 17.36 8.43
C LYS A 394 8.90 18.66 8.32
N GLN A 395 9.01 19.36 7.20
CA GLN A 395 8.33 20.63 6.94
C GLN A 395 6.80 20.51 6.82
N GLU A 396 6.30 19.30 6.53
CA GLU A 396 4.87 19.02 6.39
C GLU A 396 4.18 18.80 7.74
N TRP A 397 4.95 18.75 8.83
CA TRP A 397 4.45 18.61 10.17
C TRP A 397 4.18 19.96 10.83
N PRO A 398 3.23 20.04 11.80
CA PRO A 398 3.02 21.25 12.58
C PRO A 398 4.32 21.72 13.24
N GLU A 399 4.58 23.03 13.23
CA GLU A 399 5.80 23.62 13.77
C GLU A 399 6.07 23.19 15.23
N SER A 400 5.02 23.07 16.05
CA SER A 400 5.10 22.63 17.45
C SER A 400 5.64 21.21 17.65
N LEU A 401 5.56 20.36 16.61
CA LEU A 401 6.05 18.98 16.64
C LEU A 401 7.41 18.79 15.98
N GLN A 402 7.80 19.68 15.06
CA GLN A 402 9.00 19.49 14.24
C GLN A 402 10.28 19.23 15.05
N GLU A 403 10.44 19.90 16.20
CA GLU A 403 11.60 19.68 17.07
C GLU A 403 11.54 18.36 17.84
N GLN A 404 10.33 17.88 18.16
CA GLN A 404 10.09 16.66 18.94
C GLN A 404 10.18 15.38 18.10
N LEU A 405 9.99 15.46 16.78
CA LEU A 405 9.97 14.31 15.87
C LEU A 405 11.29 13.51 15.89
N GLY A 406 12.43 14.17 16.13
CA GLY A 406 13.74 13.51 16.04
C GLY A 406 13.96 12.88 14.66
N LYS A 407 14.11 11.56 14.64
CA LYS A 407 14.30 10.76 13.40
C LYS A 407 13.01 10.50 12.61
N TRP A 408 11.82 10.75 13.18
CA TRP A 408 10.53 10.38 12.57
C TRP A 408 10.01 11.51 11.70
N VAL A 409 10.10 11.37 10.40
CA VAL A 409 9.71 12.44 9.46
C VAL A 409 8.62 12.03 8.47
N GLY A 410 8.54 10.75 8.13
CA GLY A 410 7.52 10.21 7.24
C GLY A 410 6.32 9.67 8.01
N MET A 411 5.10 9.94 7.52
CA MET A 411 3.85 9.46 8.10
C MET A 411 2.87 9.02 7.03
N LEU A 412 2.22 7.88 7.28
CA LEU A 412 1.04 7.41 6.57
C LEU A 412 -0.03 7.09 7.62
N ALA A 413 -1.08 7.90 7.71
CA ALA A 413 -2.13 7.75 8.70
C ALA A 413 -3.45 7.34 8.06
N LEU A 414 -4.08 6.31 8.63
CA LEU A 414 -5.35 5.71 8.21
C LEU A 414 -6.43 6.00 9.27
N PRO A 415 -7.42 6.87 8.99
CA PRO A 415 -8.52 7.17 9.89
C PRO A 415 -9.60 6.08 9.82
N PHE A 416 -9.51 5.02 10.61
CA PHE A 416 -10.42 3.88 10.52
C PHE A 416 -11.72 4.03 11.31
N ASP A 417 -11.75 4.91 12.31
CA ASP A 417 -12.96 5.26 13.08
C ASP A 417 -13.01 6.76 13.37
N PRO A 418 -13.52 7.59 12.45
CA PRO A 418 -13.56 9.04 12.65
C PRO A 418 -14.39 9.49 13.85
N MET A 419 -15.42 8.72 14.25
CA MET A 419 -16.28 9.06 15.39
C MET A 419 -15.63 8.71 16.75
N GLY A 420 -14.84 7.64 16.79
CA GLY A 420 -14.06 7.23 17.97
C GLY A 420 -12.63 7.77 17.97
N GLN A 421 -12.29 8.69 17.04
CA GLN A 421 -10.91 9.18 16.82
C GLN A 421 -9.93 8.02 16.60
N GLY A 422 -10.36 7.02 15.80
CA GLY A 422 -9.58 5.82 15.51
C GLY A 422 -8.55 6.07 14.41
N TRP A 423 -7.27 5.90 14.73
CA TRP A 423 -6.14 6.09 13.84
C TRP A 423 -5.18 4.91 13.84
N CYS A 424 -4.78 4.47 12.67
CA CYS A 424 -3.59 3.63 12.48
C CYS A 424 -2.54 4.47 11.75
N VAL A 425 -1.43 4.78 12.42
CA VAL A 425 -0.38 5.66 11.90
C VAL A 425 0.89 4.87 11.75
N LEU A 426 1.42 4.85 10.53
CA LEU A 426 2.69 4.22 10.17
C LEU A 426 3.75 5.30 10.00
N LEU A 427 4.90 5.12 10.62
CA LEU A 427 5.98 6.11 10.64
C LEU A 427 7.24 5.59 9.97
N ARG A 428 7.87 6.45 9.17
CA ARG A 428 9.19 6.25 8.57
C ARG A 428 10.22 7.16 9.19
N VAL A 429 11.42 6.63 9.37
CA VAL A 429 12.56 7.44 9.82
C VAL A 429 13.12 8.28 8.67
N GLU A 430 13.83 9.33 9.05
CA GLU A 430 14.64 10.13 8.14
C GLU A 430 15.59 9.25 7.34
N GLN A 431 15.63 9.46 6.04
CA GLN A 431 16.64 8.89 5.16
C GLN A 431 17.70 9.97 4.90
N ILE A 432 18.88 9.81 5.48
CA ILE A 432 20.02 10.66 5.12
C ILE A 432 20.59 10.12 3.81
N GLU A 433 20.29 10.79 2.72
CA GLU A 433 20.81 10.44 1.39
C GLU A 433 21.93 11.41 1.04
N THR A 434 23.13 10.89 0.80
CA THR A 434 24.19 11.66 0.17
C THR A 434 24.07 11.48 -1.33
N VAL A 435 23.52 12.48 -2.00
CA VAL A 435 23.38 12.50 -3.44
C VAL A 435 24.71 12.95 -4.06
N ALA A 436 25.29 12.08 -4.87
CA ALA A 436 26.45 12.44 -5.68
C ALA A 436 25.95 13.02 -7.02
N TRP A 437 26.03 14.32 -7.18
CA TRP A 437 25.70 14.98 -8.44
C TRP A 437 26.91 14.94 -9.38
N GLY A 438 26.68 14.68 -10.68
CA GLY A 438 27.71 14.84 -11.72
C GLY A 438 27.97 16.29 -12.00
N GLY A 439 28.66 16.98 -11.09
CA GLY A 439 28.87 18.42 -11.06
C GLY A 439 27.80 19.19 -10.27
N ARG A 440 28.05 20.46 -9.92
CA ARG A 440 27.07 21.33 -9.26
C ARG A 440 25.82 21.48 -10.12
N PRO A 441 24.61 21.36 -9.56
CA PRO A 441 23.36 21.42 -10.32
C PRO A 441 23.02 22.82 -10.88
N GLU A 442 23.79 23.85 -10.56
CA GLU A 442 23.58 25.22 -11.00
C GLU A 442 24.13 25.43 -12.39
N LYS A 443 23.34 26.05 -13.27
CA LYS A 443 23.83 26.55 -14.59
C LYS A 443 24.53 27.86 -14.39
N ILE A 444 25.73 28.00 -14.95
CA ILE A 444 26.50 29.25 -14.90
C ILE A 444 26.11 30.11 -16.11
N ALA A 445 25.62 31.32 -15.84
CA ALA A 445 25.42 32.30 -16.87
C ALA A 445 26.79 32.97 -17.21
N ILE A 446 27.20 32.93 -18.48
CA ILE A 446 28.40 33.60 -18.96
C ILE A 446 27.99 34.74 -19.89
N PHE A 447 28.56 35.93 -19.67
CA PHE A 447 28.42 37.06 -20.56
C PHE A 447 29.36 36.88 -21.78
N GLY A 448 28.78 36.65 -22.96
CA GLY A 448 29.46 36.57 -24.22
C GLY A 448 29.24 37.84 -25.08
N PRO A 449 29.88 37.92 -26.26
CA PRO A 449 29.73 39.07 -27.17
C PRO A 449 28.30 39.34 -27.66
N LEU A 450 27.41 38.36 -27.48
CA LEU A 450 26.00 38.42 -27.90
C LEU A 450 25.00 38.51 -26.70
N GLY A 451 25.50 38.78 -25.48
CA GLY A 451 24.71 38.87 -24.26
C GLY A 451 24.93 37.68 -23.30
N GLU A 452 24.10 37.61 -22.27
CA GLU A 452 24.12 36.55 -21.27
C GLU A 452 23.63 35.25 -21.89
N ARG A 453 24.42 34.16 -21.79
CA ARG A 453 23.99 32.80 -22.20
C ARG A 453 24.20 31.81 -21.07
N LEU A 454 23.28 30.89 -20.92
CA LEU A 454 23.48 29.71 -20.08
C LEU A 454 24.47 28.78 -20.77
N THR A 455 25.59 28.46 -20.11
CA THR A 455 26.53 27.46 -20.60
C THR A 455 26.20 26.08 -19.98
N PRO A 456 26.44 24.98 -20.74
CA PRO A 456 26.47 23.67 -20.15
C PRO A 456 27.54 23.62 -19.06
N ARG A 457 27.41 22.68 -18.13
CA ARG A 457 28.38 22.55 -17.04
C ARG A 457 29.77 22.32 -17.54
N GLY A 458 30.72 23.01 -16.90
CA GLY A 458 32.16 22.90 -17.20
C GLY A 458 32.87 21.82 -16.38
N SER A 459 32.25 21.27 -15.30
CA SER A 459 32.84 20.23 -14.49
C SER A 459 31.79 19.14 -14.17
N PHE A 460 32.23 17.92 -14.28
CA PHE A 460 31.46 16.70 -13.96
C PHE A 460 32.04 15.95 -12.74
N ASP A 461 32.88 16.61 -11.97
CA ASP A 461 33.39 16.08 -10.71
C ASP A 461 32.23 15.88 -9.73
N ALA A 462 32.24 14.74 -9.01
CA ALA A 462 31.19 14.42 -8.08
C ALA A 462 31.02 15.49 -7.00
N TRP A 463 29.85 16.11 -6.94
CA TRP A 463 29.48 17.06 -5.90
C TRP A 463 28.46 16.38 -4.98
N HIS A 464 28.73 16.38 -3.68
CA HIS A 464 27.90 15.67 -2.71
C HIS A 464 26.94 16.63 -2.00
N GLU A 465 25.65 16.33 -2.11
CA GLU A 465 24.60 17.00 -1.38
C GLU A 465 24.02 16.04 -0.34
N THR A 466 23.95 16.45 0.91
CA THR A 466 23.31 15.68 1.96
C THR A 466 21.86 16.15 2.13
N VAL A 467 20.93 15.35 1.66
CA VAL A 467 19.49 15.58 1.87
C VAL A 467 19.13 15.06 3.25
N ARG A 468 18.53 15.92 4.07
CA ARG A 468 18.05 15.63 5.42
C ARG A 468 16.58 15.98 5.59
N ASN A 469 15.98 15.53 6.71
CA ASN A 469 14.62 15.85 7.09
C ASN A 469 13.55 15.32 6.13
N ARG A 470 13.86 14.28 5.35
CA ARG A 470 12.92 13.57 4.47
C ARG A 470 12.98 12.07 4.71
N ALA A 471 11.83 11.42 4.63
CA ALA A 471 11.73 9.96 4.58
C ALA A 471 11.76 9.49 3.12
N HIS A 472 11.92 8.19 2.93
CA HIS A 472 11.66 7.57 1.62
C HIS A 472 10.20 7.85 1.20
N PRO A 473 9.94 8.33 -0.02
CA PRO A 473 8.58 8.59 -0.48
C PRO A 473 7.69 7.36 -0.40
N TRP A 474 6.38 7.57 -0.17
CA TRP A 474 5.40 6.50 -0.18
C TRP A 474 5.05 6.11 -1.61
N GLU A 475 5.42 4.90 -2.02
CA GLU A 475 5.16 4.40 -3.37
C GLU A 475 3.65 4.33 -3.66
N PRO A 476 3.22 4.58 -4.92
CA PRO A 476 1.80 4.52 -5.30
C PRO A 476 1.12 3.20 -4.97
N THR A 477 1.85 2.08 -5.08
CA THR A 477 1.39 0.72 -4.72
C THR A 477 1.14 0.57 -3.22
N VAL A 478 2.01 1.14 -2.37
CA VAL A 478 1.83 1.18 -0.91
C VAL A 478 0.61 2.01 -0.54
N LEU A 479 0.44 3.20 -1.15
CA LEU A 479 -0.73 4.06 -0.93
C LEU A 479 -2.03 3.39 -1.41
N GLY A 480 -2.00 2.70 -2.55
CA GLY A 480 -3.13 1.92 -3.05
C GLY A 480 -3.55 0.82 -2.07
N ASN A 481 -2.58 0.05 -1.57
CA ASN A 481 -2.83 -1.00 -0.57
C ASN A 481 -3.31 -0.41 0.77
N ALA A 482 -2.81 0.73 1.20
CA ALA A 482 -3.26 1.42 2.40
C ALA A 482 -4.73 1.89 2.28
N ARG A 483 -5.16 2.40 1.11
CA ARG A 483 -6.57 2.74 0.86
C ARG A 483 -7.49 1.52 0.94
N LEU A 484 -7.07 0.39 0.36
CA LEU A 484 -7.81 -0.85 0.47
C LEU A 484 -7.91 -1.33 1.93
N THR A 485 -6.81 -1.22 2.68
CA THR A 485 -6.79 -1.55 4.12
C THR A 485 -7.71 -0.65 4.91
N LEU A 486 -7.68 0.67 4.67
CA LEU A 486 -8.58 1.63 5.30
C LEU A 486 -10.06 1.29 5.03
N ALA A 487 -10.40 0.97 3.78
CA ALA A 487 -11.77 0.63 3.41
C ALA A 487 -12.29 -0.63 4.15
N GLU A 488 -11.44 -1.64 4.33
CA GLU A 488 -11.79 -2.85 5.09
C GLU A 488 -11.91 -2.56 6.59
N LEU A 489 -10.98 -1.78 7.17
CA LEU A 489 -11.03 -1.36 8.56
C LEU A 489 -12.33 -0.60 8.87
N VAL A 490 -12.69 0.39 8.05
CA VAL A 490 -13.93 1.16 8.21
C VAL A 490 -15.16 0.25 8.11
N ARG A 491 -15.18 -0.72 7.19
CA ARG A 491 -16.27 -1.69 7.06
C ARG A 491 -16.38 -2.58 8.30
N ALA A 492 -15.27 -3.11 8.79
CA ALA A 492 -15.24 -3.96 9.99
C ALA A 492 -15.72 -3.19 11.21
N MET A 493 -15.26 -1.96 11.42
CA MET A 493 -15.68 -1.09 12.52
C MET A 493 -17.18 -0.76 12.48
N ASN A 494 -17.71 -0.44 11.30
CA ASN A 494 -19.14 -0.17 11.14
C ASN A 494 -20.00 -1.43 11.41
N SER A 495 -19.52 -2.61 10.98
CA SER A 495 -20.20 -3.89 11.25
C SER A 495 -20.21 -4.19 12.75
N HIS A 496 -19.07 -4.07 13.42
CA HIS A 496 -18.96 -4.27 14.88
C HIS A 496 -19.88 -3.33 15.66
N ARG A 497 -19.90 -2.05 15.28
CA ARG A 497 -20.77 -1.05 15.88
C ARG A 497 -22.25 -1.37 15.69
N SER A 498 -22.66 -1.73 14.46
CA SER A 498 -24.04 -2.12 14.17
C SER A 498 -24.47 -3.35 14.97
N GLN A 499 -23.59 -4.32 15.15
CA GLN A 499 -23.85 -5.51 15.93
C GLN A 499 -24.01 -5.18 17.43
N THR A 500 -23.17 -4.30 17.96
CA THR A 500 -23.27 -3.82 19.34
C THR A 500 -24.56 -3.04 19.58
N GLU A 501 -24.93 -2.14 18.65
CA GLU A 501 -26.19 -1.40 18.71
C GLU A 501 -27.43 -2.30 18.61
N ALA A 502 -27.39 -3.31 17.71
CA ALA A 502 -28.46 -4.28 17.58
C ALA A 502 -28.63 -5.12 18.85
N THR A 503 -27.53 -5.58 19.45
CA THR A 503 -27.52 -6.30 20.71
C THR A 503 -28.12 -5.44 21.83
N ARG A 504 -27.71 -4.16 21.93
CA ARG A 504 -28.24 -3.20 22.91
C ARG A 504 -29.74 -2.94 22.70
N ALA A 505 -30.20 -2.78 21.46
CA ALA A 505 -31.63 -2.61 21.14
C ALA A 505 -32.45 -3.85 21.51
N GLN A 506 -31.93 -5.06 21.24
CA GLN A 506 -32.58 -6.30 21.62
C GLN A 506 -32.69 -6.47 23.14
N LEU A 507 -31.67 -6.03 23.88
CA LEU A 507 -31.68 -5.96 25.35
C LEU A 507 -32.79 -5.07 25.88
N LEU A 508 -32.87 -3.86 25.37
CA LEU A 508 -33.89 -2.89 25.80
C LEU A 508 -35.32 -3.41 25.49
N ALA A 509 -35.49 -4.06 24.35
CA ALA A 509 -36.78 -4.66 23.98
C ALA A 509 -37.20 -5.82 24.93
N MET A 510 -36.26 -6.73 25.24
CA MET A 510 -36.51 -7.82 26.21
C MET A 510 -36.81 -7.29 27.62
N LEU A 511 -36.05 -6.29 28.07
CA LEU A 511 -36.29 -5.61 29.35
C LEU A 511 -37.69 -5.00 29.42
N GLY A 512 -38.10 -4.29 28.34
CA GLY A 512 -39.42 -3.69 28.28
C GLY A 512 -40.57 -4.73 28.39
N HIS A 513 -40.37 -5.91 27.81
CA HIS A 513 -41.33 -7.01 27.89
C HIS A 513 -41.35 -7.63 29.31
N ASP A 514 -40.19 -8.00 29.83
CA ASP A 514 -40.07 -8.75 31.10
C ASP A 514 -40.37 -7.89 32.35
N LEU A 515 -40.29 -6.55 32.24
CA LEU A 515 -40.75 -5.60 33.26
C LEU A 515 -42.27 -5.34 33.22
N ARG A 516 -42.90 -5.45 32.03
CA ARG A 516 -44.34 -5.23 31.89
C ARG A 516 -45.16 -6.30 32.60
N ASP A 517 -44.72 -7.56 32.58
CA ASP A 517 -45.44 -8.69 33.21
C ASP A 517 -45.63 -8.54 34.74
N PRO A 518 -44.55 -8.27 35.54
CA PRO A 518 -44.72 -8.06 36.97
C PRO A 518 -45.50 -6.77 37.30
N LEU A 519 -45.34 -5.71 36.48
CA LEU A 519 -46.13 -4.46 36.61
C LEU A 519 -47.64 -4.76 36.39
N HIS A 520 -47.96 -5.55 35.36
CA HIS A 520 -49.34 -5.95 35.10
C HIS A 520 -49.92 -6.79 36.28
N SER A 521 -49.10 -7.69 36.84
CA SER A 521 -49.50 -8.48 38.02
C SER A 521 -49.76 -7.62 39.26
N ILE A 522 -48.92 -6.57 39.48
CA ILE A 522 -49.12 -5.61 40.58
C ILE A 522 -50.41 -4.79 40.35
N ASN A 523 -50.61 -4.26 39.14
CA ASN A 523 -51.81 -3.51 38.78
C ASN A 523 -53.09 -4.36 38.94
N MET A 524 -53.09 -5.60 38.45
CA MET A 524 -54.22 -6.50 38.63
C MET A 524 -54.51 -6.77 40.13
N ALA A 525 -53.47 -7.05 40.91
CA ALA A 525 -53.62 -7.24 42.37
C ALA A 525 -54.12 -5.96 43.05
N GLY A 526 -53.65 -4.77 42.64
CA GLY A 526 -54.13 -3.47 43.10
C GLY A 526 -55.62 -3.24 42.78
N MET A 527 -56.05 -3.49 41.54
CA MET A 527 -57.43 -3.36 41.10
C MET A 527 -58.38 -4.30 41.84
N VAL A 528 -57.92 -5.54 42.12
CA VAL A 528 -58.71 -6.50 42.91
C VAL A 528 -58.84 -6.03 44.38
N LEU A 529 -57.76 -5.47 44.96
CA LEU A 529 -57.81 -4.88 46.31
C LEU A 529 -58.77 -3.69 46.39
N GLU A 530 -58.79 -2.82 45.39
CA GLU A 530 -59.75 -1.69 45.30
C GLU A 530 -61.20 -2.14 45.19
N ARG A 531 -61.49 -3.21 44.39
CA ARG A 531 -62.83 -3.73 44.17
C ARG A 531 -63.38 -4.54 45.38
N THR A 532 -62.51 -5.14 46.18
CA THR A 532 -62.87 -5.93 47.35
C THR A 532 -62.92 -5.06 48.63
N GLY A 533 -63.02 -3.75 48.49
CA GLY A 533 -63.07 -2.80 49.59
C GLY A 533 -63.88 -3.23 50.77
N ASN A 534 -63.32 -3.33 51.98
CA ASN A 534 -63.88 -3.46 53.34
C ASN A 534 -64.73 -4.73 53.68
N GLY A 535 -64.75 -5.77 52.84
CA GLY A 535 -65.32 -7.07 53.20
C GLY A 535 -64.20 -8.07 53.54
N GLY A 536 -64.00 -8.39 54.79
CA GLY A 536 -62.99 -9.34 55.28
C GLY A 536 -63.11 -10.73 54.65
N GLY A 537 -62.49 -10.96 53.52
CA GLY A 537 -62.39 -12.23 52.83
C GLY A 537 -60.91 -12.74 52.83
N ASN A 538 -60.74 -14.05 52.96
CA ASN A 538 -59.50 -14.84 53.03
C ASN A 538 -58.53 -14.63 51.82
N GLY A 539 -58.77 -13.65 50.86
CA GLY A 539 -57.96 -13.39 49.70
C GLY A 539 -56.88 -12.29 49.86
N GLN A 540 -56.98 -11.47 50.88
CA GLN A 540 -56.04 -10.29 51.08
C GLN A 540 -54.56 -10.70 51.31
N PRO A 541 -54.25 -11.79 52.07
CA PRO A 541 -52.84 -12.20 52.26
C PRO A 541 -52.22 -12.74 50.97
N THR A 542 -53.02 -13.32 50.06
CA THR A 542 -52.55 -13.88 48.80
C THR A 542 -52.25 -12.77 47.80
N LEU A 543 -52.97 -11.68 47.76
CA LEU A 543 -52.76 -10.50 46.90
C LEU A 543 -51.51 -9.70 47.31
N GLY A 544 -51.36 -9.48 48.65
CA GLY A 544 -50.15 -8.88 49.19
C GLY A 544 -48.89 -9.65 48.87
N LYS A 545 -48.93 -10.98 49.01
CA LYS A 545 -47.81 -11.86 48.60
C LYS A 545 -47.52 -11.80 47.11
N ARG A 546 -48.51 -11.68 46.22
CA ARG A 546 -48.33 -11.50 44.77
C ARG A 546 -47.65 -10.16 44.42
N ILE A 547 -48.09 -9.07 45.02
CA ILE A 547 -47.47 -7.77 44.87
C ILE A 547 -46.01 -7.82 45.30
N GLN A 548 -45.74 -8.34 46.48
CA GLN A 548 -44.39 -8.47 47.02
C GLN A 548 -43.46 -9.33 46.16
N SER A 549 -43.96 -10.46 45.68
CA SER A 549 -43.22 -11.34 44.77
C SER A 549 -42.90 -10.65 43.44
N SER A 550 -43.84 -9.90 42.88
CA SER A 550 -43.64 -9.15 41.63
C SER A 550 -42.64 -8.00 41.80
N THR A 551 -42.71 -7.28 42.95
CA THR A 551 -41.77 -6.20 43.29
C THR A 551 -40.35 -6.76 43.45
N ASN A 552 -40.18 -7.84 44.21
CA ASN A 552 -38.89 -8.51 44.38
C ASN A 552 -38.30 -9.02 43.08
N ARG A 553 -39.16 -9.46 42.17
CA ARG A 553 -38.74 -9.88 40.81
C ARG A 553 -38.23 -8.70 40.01
N MET A 554 -38.93 -7.54 40.02
CA MET A 554 -38.48 -6.32 39.34
C MET A 554 -37.16 -5.81 39.91
N GLN A 555 -37.00 -5.78 41.23
CA GLN A 555 -35.74 -5.36 41.88
C GLN A 555 -34.55 -6.22 41.42
N ARG A 556 -34.74 -7.56 41.35
CA ARG A 556 -33.69 -8.46 40.83
C ARG A 556 -33.36 -8.20 39.39
N MET A 557 -34.36 -7.94 38.54
CA MET A 557 -34.14 -7.61 37.12
C MET A 557 -33.37 -6.31 36.96
N ILE A 558 -33.75 -5.26 37.69
CA ILE A 558 -33.06 -3.96 37.68
C ILE A 558 -31.58 -4.11 38.12
N SER A 559 -31.36 -4.87 39.21
CA SER A 559 -30.01 -5.16 39.69
C SER A 559 -29.17 -5.89 38.64
N GLN A 560 -29.72 -6.89 37.98
CA GLN A 560 -29.04 -7.64 36.93
C GLN A 560 -28.69 -6.76 35.73
N VAL A 561 -29.54 -5.79 35.37
CA VAL A 561 -29.27 -4.83 34.27
C VAL A 561 -28.17 -3.86 34.66
N LEU A 562 -28.18 -3.35 35.88
CA LEU A 562 -27.13 -2.47 36.39
C LEU A 562 -25.79 -3.20 36.47
N ASP A 563 -25.78 -4.48 36.93
CA ASP A 563 -24.57 -5.30 36.95
C ASP A 563 -24.05 -5.51 35.54
N MET A 564 -24.92 -5.84 34.55
CA MET A 564 -24.56 -5.99 33.14
C MET A 564 -23.99 -4.69 32.55
N SER A 565 -24.63 -3.54 32.80
CA SER A 565 -24.15 -2.23 32.33
C SER A 565 -22.76 -1.87 32.86
N ARG A 566 -22.45 -2.27 34.10
CA ARG A 566 -21.12 -2.08 34.70
C ARG A 566 -20.08 -2.98 34.08
N ILE A 567 -20.42 -4.23 33.81
CA ILE A 567 -19.55 -5.20 33.12
C ILE A 567 -19.23 -4.68 31.71
N ASP A 568 -20.24 -4.30 30.92
CA ASP A 568 -20.10 -3.82 29.55
C ASP A 568 -19.30 -2.51 29.44
N SER A 569 -19.39 -1.65 30.48
CA SER A 569 -18.61 -0.41 30.51
C SER A 569 -17.16 -0.59 31.00
N GLY A 570 -16.75 -1.82 31.33
CA GLY A 570 -15.42 -2.12 31.85
C GLY A 570 -15.15 -1.61 33.27
N MET A 571 -16.18 -1.09 33.96
CA MET A 571 -16.05 -0.58 35.33
C MET A 571 -15.99 -1.68 36.41
N GLY A 572 -16.24 -2.95 36.02
CA GLY A 572 -16.32 -4.07 36.95
C GLY A 572 -17.50 -4.01 37.90
N LEU A 573 -17.72 -5.06 38.67
CA LEU A 573 -18.82 -5.17 39.62
C LEU A 573 -18.54 -4.47 40.95
N GLY A 574 -17.30 -4.01 41.16
CA GLY A 574 -16.89 -3.24 42.35
C GLY A 574 -16.91 -4.09 43.61
N VAL A 575 -16.28 -5.26 43.59
CA VAL A 575 -16.23 -6.18 44.75
C VAL A 575 -15.36 -5.69 45.88
N SER A 576 -15.83 -5.85 47.14
CA SER A 576 -15.07 -5.53 48.36
C SER A 576 -14.53 -6.81 48.98
N LEU A 577 -13.29 -7.15 48.71
CA LEU A 577 -12.66 -8.41 49.10
C LEU A 577 -12.21 -8.36 50.59
N VAL A 578 -12.93 -9.07 51.46
CA VAL A 578 -12.61 -9.25 52.89
C VAL A 578 -12.51 -10.75 53.23
N PRO A 579 -11.88 -11.15 54.34
CA PRO A 579 -11.93 -12.55 54.77
C PRO A 579 -13.37 -13.01 55.04
N VAL A 580 -13.82 -14.08 54.42
CA VAL A 580 -15.17 -14.64 54.54
C VAL A 580 -15.04 -16.11 54.90
N ASP A 581 -15.72 -16.56 55.95
CA ASP A 581 -15.91 -17.98 56.25
C ASP A 581 -17.04 -18.53 55.34
N LEU A 582 -16.67 -19.44 54.41
CA LEU A 582 -17.61 -20.04 53.47
C LEU A 582 -18.65 -20.94 54.19
N LYS A 583 -18.29 -21.58 55.29
CA LYS A 583 -19.20 -22.46 56.03
C LYS A 583 -20.30 -21.61 56.71
N GLU A 584 -19.94 -20.53 57.36
CA GLU A 584 -20.91 -19.62 57.97
C GLU A 584 -21.86 -19.02 56.92
N LEU A 585 -21.31 -18.53 55.81
CA LEU A 585 -22.10 -17.99 54.69
C LEU A 585 -23.06 -19.04 54.11
N LEU A 586 -22.63 -20.28 53.94
CA LEU A 586 -23.49 -21.36 53.43
C LEU A 586 -24.58 -21.76 54.41
N VAL A 587 -24.29 -21.82 55.70
CA VAL A 587 -25.30 -22.11 56.70
C VAL A 587 -26.39 -21.06 56.69
N ASP A 588 -26.03 -19.77 56.71
CA ASP A 588 -26.98 -18.65 56.65
C ASP A 588 -27.87 -18.72 55.39
N LEU A 589 -27.27 -18.90 54.22
CA LEU A 589 -28.02 -19.03 52.95
C LEU A 589 -28.92 -20.24 52.91
N MET A 590 -28.50 -21.35 53.48
CA MET A 590 -29.32 -22.61 53.54
C MET A 590 -30.48 -22.44 54.49
N ASP A 591 -30.30 -21.79 55.63
CA ASP A 591 -31.39 -21.53 56.60
C ASP A 591 -32.42 -20.54 56.02
N GLU A 592 -31.96 -19.49 55.32
CA GLU A 592 -32.85 -18.60 54.58
C GLU A 592 -33.65 -19.37 53.49
N ALA A 593 -32.98 -20.23 52.71
CA ALA A 593 -33.61 -21.04 51.68
C ALA A 593 -34.64 -22.06 52.28
N ARG A 594 -34.34 -22.68 53.40
CA ARG A 594 -35.27 -23.59 54.12
C ARG A 594 -36.52 -22.89 54.59
N MET A 595 -36.38 -21.68 55.17
CA MET A 595 -37.50 -20.85 55.57
C MET A 595 -38.37 -20.40 54.40
N ALA A 596 -37.74 -20.04 53.27
CA ALA A 596 -38.46 -19.58 52.09
C ALA A 596 -39.15 -20.71 51.32
N TYR A 597 -38.62 -21.95 51.35
CA TYR A 597 -39.09 -23.11 50.60
C TYR A 597 -39.16 -24.39 51.45
N PRO A 598 -40.03 -24.49 52.44
CA PRO A 598 -40.10 -25.62 53.39
C PRO A 598 -40.40 -26.99 52.74
N SER A 599 -40.93 -26.99 51.55
CA SER A 599 -41.30 -28.24 50.83
C SER A 599 -40.19 -28.89 50.03
N ILE A 600 -39.01 -28.27 49.95
CA ILE A 600 -37.88 -28.78 49.16
C ILE A 600 -36.79 -29.25 50.11
N PRO A 601 -36.35 -30.51 49.99
CA PRO A 601 -35.24 -31.00 50.82
C PRO A 601 -33.94 -30.32 50.38
N LEU A 602 -33.21 -29.72 51.35
CA LEU A 602 -31.96 -29.06 51.14
C LEU A 602 -30.91 -29.67 52.06
N ASP A 603 -29.92 -30.33 51.46
CA ASP A 603 -28.81 -30.98 52.15
C ASP A 603 -27.54 -30.12 52.10
N LEU A 604 -26.94 -29.88 53.24
CA LEU A 604 -25.67 -29.20 53.38
C LEU A 604 -24.60 -30.15 53.91
N ILE A 605 -23.54 -30.36 53.15
CA ILE A 605 -22.39 -31.18 53.50
C ILE A 605 -21.17 -30.23 53.60
N CYS A 606 -20.66 -30.01 54.80
CA CYS A 606 -19.47 -29.18 55.06
C CYS A 606 -18.45 -30.05 55.79
N ASP A 607 -17.60 -30.68 55.09
CA ASP A 607 -16.55 -31.53 55.63
C ASP A 607 -15.34 -30.71 56.11
N ASP A 608 -15.16 -29.48 55.59
CA ASP A 608 -14.01 -28.64 55.83
C ASP A 608 -14.41 -27.20 56.25
N GLU A 609 -13.51 -26.51 56.92
CA GLU A 609 -13.59 -25.06 57.18
C GLU A 609 -12.75 -24.34 56.14
N ALA A 610 -13.30 -23.30 55.49
CA ALA A 610 -12.62 -22.59 54.41
C ALA A 610 -12.84 -21.07 54.52
N THR A 611 -11.74 -20.35 54.70
CA THR A 611 -11.74 -18.90 54.64
C THR A 611 -11.17 -18.43 53.32
N VAL A 612 -11.92 -17.59 52.61
CA VAL A 612 -11.53 -17.03 51.32
C VAL A 612 -11.54 -15.50 51.39
N LYS A 613 -10.80 -14.85 50.51
CA LYS A 613 -10.86 -13.40 50.34
C LYS A 613 -11.97 -13.03 49.38
N ALA A 614 -13.10 -12.55 49.88
CA ALA A 614 -14.30 -12.39 49.06
C ALA A 614 -15.22 -11.26 49.53
N ASP A 615 -16.15 -10.87 48.68
CA ASP A 615 -17.33 -10.06 48.99
C ASP A 615 -18.47 -11.00 49.34
N SER A 616 -18.88 -11.04 50.62
CA SER A 616 -19.92 -11.97 51.10
C SER A 616 -21.27 -11.77 50.42
N GLY A 617 -21.63 -10.50 50.12
CA GLY A 617 -22.88 -10.18 49.43
C GLY A 617 -22.91 -10.66 47.99
N ARG A 618 -21.80 -10.48 47.28
CA ARG A 618 -21.66 -10.97 45.88
C ARG A 618 -21.56 -12.50 45.81
N LEU A 619 -20.82 -13.15 46.71
CA LEU A 619 -20.83 -14.62 46.79
C LEU A 619 -22.20 -15.17 47.17
N GLY A 620 -22.92 -14.54 48.08
CA GLY A 620 -24.29 -14.84 48.42
C GLY A 620 -25.21 -14.78 47.18
N GLN A 621 -25.02 -13.77 46.33
CA GLN A 621 -25.74 -13.65 45.04
C GLN A 621 -25.43 -14.82 44.09
N VAL A 622 -24.16 -15.25 43.94
CA VAL A 622 -23.77 -16.44 43.15
C VAL A 622 -24.42 -17.67 43.69
N LEU A 623 -24.26 -17.99 44.97
CA LEU A 623 -24.77 -19.21 45.61
C LEU A 623 -26.29 -19.27 45.58
N SER A 624 -26.98 -18.18 45.86
CA SER A 624 -28.45 -18.08 45.79
C SER A 624 -28.94 -18.31 44.35
N ASN A 625 -28.19 -17.81 43.34
CA ASN A 625 -28.54 -18.07 41.93
C ASN A 625 -28.36 -19.54 41.56
N LEU A 626 -27.25 -20.18 41.96
CA LEU A 626 -27.02 -21.60 41.71
C LEU A 626 -28.06 -22.50 42.42
N MET A 627 -28.36 -22.24 43.70
CA MET A 627 -29.40 -22.98 44.45
C MET A 627 -30.80 -22.79 43.85
N SER A 628 -31.11 -21.54 43.42
CA SER A 628 -32.38 -21.29 42.72
C SER A 628 -32.49 -22.01 41.39
N ASN A 629 -31.42 -22.10 40.63
CA ASN A 629 -31.37 -22.88 39.40
C ASN A 629 -31.51 -24.38 39.65
N ALA A 630 -30.79 -24.92 40.64
CA ALA A 630 -30.89 -26.32 41.06
C ALA A 630 -32.34 -26.71 41.46
N ARG A 631 -32.99 -25.81 42.19
CA ARG A 631 -34.40 -25.99 42.59
C ARG A 631 -35.38 -25.94 41.41
N HIS A 632 -35.19 -25.01 40.47
CA HIS A 632 -36.14 -24.85 39.36
C HIS A 632 -35.99 -25.90 38.29
N HIS A 633 -34.78 -26.40 38.07
CA HIS A 633 -34.44 -27.34 37.00
C HIS A 633 -34.30 -28.79 37.51
N GLY A 634 -34.21 -28.99 38.82
CA GLY A 634 -34.16 -30.32 39.43
C GLY A 634 -35.44 -31.11 39.32
N GLU A 635 -35.37 -32.44 39.48
CA GLU A 635 -36.51 -33.33 39.53
C GLU A 635 -37.34 -33.06 40.79
N PRO A 636 -38.68 -32.96 40.68
CA PRO A 636 -39.56 -32.72 41.83
C PRO A 636 -39.38 -33.77 42.94
N GLY A 637 -39.23 -33.30 44.20
CA GLY A 637 -39.09 -34.17 45.36
C GLY A 637 -37.69 -34.72 45.62
N THR A 638 -36.71 -34.36 44.78
CA THR A 638 -35.32 -34.72 45.04
C THR A 638 -34.58 -33.59 45.79
N PRO A 639 -33.58 -33.93 46.62
CA PRO A 639 -32.85 -32.90 47.36
C PRO A 639 -31.90 -32.09 46.47
N VAL A 640 -31.77 -30.81 46.78
CA VAL A 640 -30.64 -29.97 46.30
C VAL A 640 -29.52 -30.11 47.32
N THR A 641 -28.38 -30.60 46.89
CA THR A 641 -27.23 -30.84 47.75
C THR A 641 -26.21 -29.71 47.54
N VAL A 642 -25.76 -29.06 48.62
CA VAL A 642 -24.65 -28.10 48.65
C VAL A 642 -23.52 -28.74 49.40
N CYS A 643 -22.32 -28.84 48.77
CA CYS A 643 -21.16 -29.47 49.39
C CYS A 643 -19.97 -28.50 49.40
N LEU A 644 -19.40 -28.22 50.56
CA LEU A 644 -18.17 -27.48 50.74
C LEU A 644 -17.02 -28.46 50.93
N ARG A 645 -15.95 -28.31 50.13
CA ARG A 645 -14.70 -29.04 50.31
C ARG A 645 -13.53 -28.05 50.19
N ALA A 646 -12.49 -28.30 50.92
CA ALA A 646 -11.24 -27.53 50.83
C ALA A 646 -10.07 -28.48 50.56
N ASN A 647 -9.10 -28.03 49.81
CA ASN A 647 -7.78 -28.64 49.68
C ASN A 647 -6.70 -27.67 50.13
N GLU A 648 -5.43 -27.95 49.90
CA GLU A 648 -4.32 -27.07 50.36
C GLU A 648 -4.28 -25.67 49.69
N ARG A 649 -5.00 -25.47 48.56
CA ARG A 649 -4.92 -24.23 47.76
C ARG A 649 -6.30 -23.59 47.56
N ASP A 650 -7.34 -24.37 47.38
CA ASP A 650 -8.65 -23.91 46.95
C ASP A 650 -9.77 -24.41 47.82
N ALA A 651 -10.81 -23.65 47.98
CA ALA A 651 -12.12 -24.09 48.45
C ALA A 651 -13.06 -24.31 47.26
N SER A 652 -13.85 -25.37 47.29
CA SER A 652 -14.82 -25.66 46.27
C SER A 652 -16.23 -25.84 46.89
N VAL A 653 -17.21 -25.11 46.33
CA VAL A 653 -18.62 -25.28 46.68
C VAL A 653 -19.34 -25.90 45.48
N GLU A 654 -19.89 -27.08 45.66
CA GLU A 654 -20.70 -27.79 44.66
C GLU A 654 -22.18 -27.64 44.97
N VAL A 655 -22.97 -27.20 44.00
CA VAL A 655 -24.45 -27.21 44.07
C VAL A 655 -24.95 -28.21 43.08
N ALA A 656 -25.60 -29.28 43.58
CA ALA A 656 -26.02 -30.41 42.79
C ALA A 656 -27.53 -30.69 42.92
N ASN A 657 -28.16 -31.03 41.79
CA ASN A 657 -29.54 -31.51 41.75
C ASN A 657 -29.69 -32.74 40.83
N ALA A 658 -30.62 -33.59 41.08
CA ALA A 658 -31.02 -34.67 40.16
C ALA A 658 -31.71 -34.05 38.94
N GLY A 659 -31.38 -34.56 37.72
CA GLY A 659 -31.94 -34.06 36.47
C GLY A 659 -31.21 -34.58 35.26
N GLN A 660 -31.71 -34.25 34.07
CA GLN A 660 -31.07 -34.61 32.79
C GLN A 660 -29.85 -33.77 32.49
N ALA A 661 -28.88 -34.38 31.79
CA ALA A 661 -27.72 -33.66 31.32
C ALA A 661 -28.11 -32.48 30.41
N ILE A 662 -27.44 -31.35 30.55
CA ILE A 662 -27.55 -30.21 29.62
C ILE A 662 -26.95 -30.63 28.28
N ALA A 663 -27.63 -30.35 27.17
CA ALA A 663 -27.15 -30.69 25.83
C ALA A 663 -25.77 -30.04 25.55
N PRO A 664 -24.82 -30.74 24.90
CA PRO A 664 -23.47 -30.24 24.66
C PRO A 664 -23.41 -28.86 23.99
N GLU A 665 -24.33 -28.62 23.03
CA GLU A 665 -24.48 -27.35 22.33
C GLU A 665 -24.86 -26.19 23.27
N THR A 666 -25.67 -26.50 24.31
CA THR A 666 -26.10 -25.54 25.33
C THR A 666 -24.98 -25.30 26.35
N VAL A 667 -24.21 -26.34 26.70
CA VAL A 667 -23.09 -26.24 27.64
C VAL A 667 -22.03 -25.22 27.12
N ALA A 668 -21.70 -25.23 25.83
CA ALA A 668 -20.77 -24.32 25.20
C ALA A 668 -21.19 -22.84 25.34
N THR A 669 -22.48 -22.56 25.51
CA THR A 669 -23.05 -21.22 25.62
C THR A 669 -23.72 -20.93 26.94
N LEU A 670 -23.52 -21.78 27.94
CA LEU A 670 -24.25 -21.74 29.23
C LEU A 670 -24.01 -20.48 30.04
N PHE A 671 -22.82 -19.96 29.96
CA PHE A 671 -22.38 -18.73 30.62
C PHE A 671 -22.44 -17.48 29.73
N ASN A 672 -22.93 -17.61 28.49
CA ASN A 672 -23.14 -16.45 27.63
C ASN A 672 -24.38 -15.66 28.07
N PRO A 673 -24.36 -14.33 28.03
CA PRO A 673 -25.49 -13.51 28.41
C PRO A 673 -26.71 -13.82 27.51
N PHE A 674 -27.91 -13.74 28.08
CA PHE A 674 -29.21 -13.91 27.40
C PHE A 674 -29.48 -15.30 26.79
N LYS A 675 -28.63 -16.30 27.00
CA LYS A 675 -28.87 -17.66 26.56
C LYS A 675 -29.77 -18.36 27.58
N ARG A 676 -30.83 -19.02 27.09
CA ARG A 676 -31.76 -19.84 27.89
C ARG A 676 -31.65 -21.29 27.43
N ALA A 677 -31.49 -22.19 28.35
CA ALA A 677 -31.27 -23.62 28.05
C ALA A 677 -32.42 -24.32 27.32
N SER A 678 -33.64 -23.76 27.28
CA SER A 678 -34.76 -24.26 26.48
C SER A 678 -35.94 -23.29 26.47
N MET A 679 -36.37 -22.87 25.29
CA MET A 679 -37.63 -22.11 25.09
C MET A 679 -38.91 -22.98 25.20
N ASN A 680 -38.78 -24.29 25.13
CA ASN A 680 -39.91 -25.22 25.03
C ASN A 680 -40.46 -25.74 26.39
N ASN A 681 -39.82 -25.39 27.52
CA ASN A 681 -40.29 -25.81 28.84
C ASN A 681 -41.07 -24.68 29.52
N PRO A 682 -42.38 -24.86 29.85
CA PRO A 682 -43.17 -23.81 30.52
C PRO A 682 -42.59 -23.34 31.87
N ARG A 683 -41.76 -24.16 32.52
CA ARG A 683 -41.09 -23.83 33.78
C ARG A 683 -39.89 -22.86 33.60
N ASN A 684 -39.36 -22.73 32.37
CA ASN A 684 -38.22 -21.88 32.04
C ASN A 684 -38.58 -20.43 31.62
N ARG A 685 -39.85 -20.05 31.70
CA ARG A 685 -40.33 -18.72 31.27
C ARG A 685 -39.94 -17.55 32.18
N THR A 686 -39.26 -17.80 33.31
CA THR A 686 -39.03 -16.78 34.33
C THR A 686 -37.57 -16.45 34.53
N GLY A 687 -36.96 -15.68 33.62
CA GLY A 687 -35.60 -15.13 33.85
C GLY A 687 -34.98 -14.60 32.57
N MET A 688 -34.15 -13.56 32.66
CA MET A 688 -33.48 -12.87 31.54
C MET A 688 -32.30 -13.66 30.92
N GLY A 689 -31.92 -14.81 31.52
CA GLY A 689 -30.73 -15.55 31.09
C GLY A 689 -29.40 -14.86 31.46
N LEU A 690 -29.42 -13.95 32.42
CA LEU A 690 -28.24 -13.20 32.90
C LEU A 690 -27.63 -13.82 34.18
N GLY A 691 -28.36 -14.65 34.90
CA GLY A 691 -27.93 -15.11 36.23
C GLY A 691 -26.60 -15.86 36.22
N LEU A 692 -26.41 -16.84 35.33
CA LEU A 692 -25.15 -17.60 35.25
C LEU A 692 -24.00 -16.78 34.70
N TYR A 693 -24.26 -15.88 33.76
CA TYR A 693 -23.25 -14.93 33.25
C TYR A 693 -22.73 -14.02 34.37
N ILE A 694 -23.65 -13.35 35.11
CA ILE A 694 -23.27 -12.48 36.23
C ILE A 694 -22.54 -13.27 37.31
N ALA A 695 -23.03 -14.49 37.61
CA ALA A 695 -22.36 -15.38 38.56
C ALA A 695 -20.92 -15.70 38.15
N GLN A 696 -20.69 -15.99 36.88
CA GLN A 696 -19.35 -16.23 36.37
C GLN A 696 -18.46 -14.98 36.46
N GLN A 697 -18.99 -13.80 36.15
CA GLN A 697 -18.22 -12.55 36.25
C GLN A 697 -17.87 -12.22 37.73
N ILE A 698 -18.82 -12.41 38.66
CA ILE A 698 -18.53 -12.26 40.07
C ILE A 698 -17.41 -13.22 40.48
N VAL A 699 -17.46 -14.47 40.08
CA VAL A 699 -16.47 -15.48 40.45
C VAL A 699 -15.09 -15.13 39.86
N ARG A 700 -15.04 -14.62 38.64
CA ARG A 700 -13.78 -14.14 38.01
C ARG A 700 -13.16 -12.96 38.77
N GLU A 701 -13.97 -11.98 39.23
CA GLU A 701 -13.45 -10.86 40.04
C GLU A 701 -12.92 -11.33 41.40
N HIS A 702 -13.36 -12.50 41.88
CA HIS A 702 -12.82 -13.17 43.07
C HIS A 702 -11.65 -14.13 42.73
N GLN A 703 -11.09 -14.06 41.52
CA GLN A 703 -9.99 -14.92 41.05
C GLN A 703 -10.35 -16.43 41.08
N GLY A 704 -11.62 -16.76 41.00
CA GLY A 704 -12.17 -18.10 41.04
C GLY A 704 -12.61 -18.61 39.68
N GLU A 705 -13.13 -19.84 39.68
CA GLU A 705 -13.68 -20.53 38.52
C GLU A 705 -15.08 -21.07 38.80
N LEU A 706 -16.00 -20.90 37.84
CA LEU A 706 -17.33 -21.49 37.88
C LEU A 706 -17.46 -22.48 36.73
N ALA A 707 -17.69 -23.76 37.05
CA ALA A 707 -17.73 -24.84 36.08
C ALA A 707 -19.05 -25.67 36.19
N TYR A 708 -19.43 -26.31 35.08
CA TYR A 708 -20.54 -27.27 34.99
C TYR A 708 -19.98 -28.68 34.73
N ARG A 709 -20.56 -29.67 35.41
CA ARG A 709 -20.35 -31.10 35.08
C ARG A 709 -21.66 -31.90 35.29
N TYR A 710 -21.75 -33.02 34.59
CA TYR A 710 -22.82 -34.01 34.81
C TYR A 710 -22.20 -35.31 35.25
N ALA A 711 -22.62 -35.83 36.37
CA ALA A 711 -22.18 -37.11 36.90
C ALA A 711 -23.27 -37.76 37.76
N ASP A 712 -23.36 -39.08 37.74
CA ASP A 712 -24.24 -39.89 38.55
C ASP A 712 -25.72 -39.45 38.51
N GLY A 713 -26.24 -39.06 37.34
CA GLY A 713 -27.61 -38.59 37.16
C GLY A 713 -27.86 -37.18 37.74
N ARG A 714 -26.82 -36.43 38.04
CA ARG A 714 -26.90 -35.08 38.64
C ARG A 714 -26.28 -34.02 37.81
N VAL A 715 -26.89 -32.85 37.76
CA VAL A 715 -26.37 -31.60 37.29
C VAL A 715 -25.62 -30.95 38.43
N ILE A 716 -24.36 -30.61 38.22
CA ILE A 716 -23.46 -30.11 39.26
C ILE A 716 -22.80 -28.82 38.75
N PHE A 717 -22.98 -27.73 39.48
CA PHE A 717 -22.20 -26.49 39.32
C PHE A 717 -21.17 -26.40 40.42
N THR A 718 -19.91 -26.18 40.07
CA THR A 718 -18.78 -26.10 40.99
C THR A 718 -18.18 -24.69 40.98
N LEU A 719 -18.23 -24.01 42.10
CA LEU A 719 -17.55 -22.77 42.38
C LEU A 719 -16.23 -23.10 43.06
N ARG A 720 -15.10 -22.66 42.50
CA ARG A 720 -13.76 -22.75 43.09
C ARG A 720 -13.22 -21.36 43.44
N LEU A 721 -12.68 -21.21 44.60
CA LEU A 721 -12.07 -19.95 45.09
C LEU A 721 -10.73 -20.25 45.75
N PRO A 722 -9.71 -19.39 45.57
CA PRO A 722 -8.44 -19.55 46.27
C PRO A 722 -8.62 -19.34 47.76
N LEU A 723 -7.99 -20.20 48.56
CA LEU A 723 -7.98 -20.05 50.02
C LEU A 723 -7.17 -18.84 50.44
N LEU A 724 -7.59 -18.19 51.51
CA LEU A 724 -6.76 -17.17 52.13
C LEU A 724 -5.52 -17.86 52.70
N ALA A 725 -4.34 -17.59 52.17
CA ALA A 725 -3.10 -18.11 52.72
C ALA A 725 -2.97 -17.62 54.16
N GLY A 726 -2.87 -18.58 55.10
CA GLY A 726 -2.80 -18.36 56.53
C GLY A 726 -1.51 -17.63 56.98
#